data_a96b98915a74d94f2eb168dfaca5dda4
#
_entry.id   a96b98915a74d94f2eb168dfaca5dda4
#
_cell.length_a   1.000
_cell.length_b   1.000
_cell.length_c   1.000
_cell.angle_alpha   90.00
_cell.angle_beta   90.00
_cell.angle_gamma   90.00
#
_symmetry.space_group_name_H-M   'P 1'
#
loop_
_entity.id
_entity.type
_entity.pdbx_description
1 polymer ?
#
loop_
_entity_poly.entity_id
_entity_poly.type
_entity_poly.pdbx_seq_one_letter_code
_entity_poly.pdbx_strand_id
1 'polypeptide(L)'
;MAIGLAASMIIPSGVPQQILWASEFSAESSEMVADVFGDNSESELGNRTGDKNNEKYEFDTGESEKKKKMEDISDGENGSKNIILNDTKEQTPEQSEKEKEVNTGQAVEGYTIQLYSEGKIEKTYVIAYADVNDAKAPEALKGKAGYVFKEWNTKEDGSGEAYKPGDSISKLLKSENPAIQNLDSANTDSAVQDKKMGEMESEGLNPTVESAGNTAQILSAEEEKMESASLAEESEWTEETEESKAAGMVTPETTTGTTITLYAIWEKAAEYKITYKLNKGKNSTSNPKTYTGETEIKLKKPARSGYHFVGWYTDSKYKQKIDVIEKGSKGGVTLYAKWIKEVNPSVKAASLTALKGTKAKTITASANIANYVKSVDNYYYLLYVDSNSGKVKKAAAKVKKPEMSNGKVTFKLDISGHPEYAQGKFAVGVKKSKTAYTVISSKSYVSNPEKLSSNTAAYFVPKTKKGIQATNFNEVTDTKSKNVFFNLYISDLMREDSGVETYKYNGKTYHFNGLYGYEYLVQQCNAKGIQVTAQISIDKNASTQSLTTGNSPYAETAYYGWNTDNAATRQTMEAMFAYLGEKFGRNNCYISNWILGNEVNSASGYYYVGNVSFSKFISMYSEAFRCLYNAVRSSRGSSKVFICLDNCCNQKNAFSVCYSAKSTLDNFATKISEMQKNVNWNLAYHAYNQPLSDPQFWSGANASMFTSNVNSTTFITMRNIDTLTNYVKSRYGSNTRVILSEQGFSSTGGQANQAAALALAYYKAACNPIIDAFIVRSYKDEAHEVAQGLAMGLKDANGKKKTAFNVFSNMDSSNSLKYTEKVLSSQVGNWKAQIPGYNVKRISRMYRK
;
A
#
# COMPACT_ATOMS: atom_id res chain seq x y z
N MET A 1 -37.56 -36.13 34.77
CA MET A 1 -37.85 -36.94 33.58
C MET A 1 -38.52 -36.04 32.55
N ALA A 2 -37.81 -35.25 31.87
CA ALA A 2 -38.26 -34.49 30.70
C ALA A 2 -37.05 -33.90 29.94
N ILE A 3 -36.09 -34.75 29.68
CA ILE A 3 -34.89 -34.45 28.90
C ILE A 3 -34.78 -35.54 27.87
N GLY A 4 -35.58 -35.47 26.80
CA GLY A 4 -35.48 -36.57 25.86
C GLY A 4 -36.39 -36.51 24.63
N LEU A 5 -36.86 -35.34 24.21
CA LEU A 5 -37.83 -35.30 23.08
C LEU A 5 -37.52 -34.25 22.03
N ALA A 6 -36.31 -33.75 22.00
CA ALA A 6 -35.86 -32.92 20.86
C ALA A 6 -35.04 -33.74 19.83
N ALA A 7 -34.82 -35.01 20.06
CA ALA A 7 -33.94 -35.86 19.24
C ALA A 7 -34.63 -37.02 18.53
N SER A 8 -35.93 -37.09 18.45
CA SER A 8 -36.64 -38.18 17.76
C SER A 8 -37.22 -37.72 16.42
N MET A 9 -36.37 -37.31 15.51
CA MET A 9 -36.54 -37.72 14.14
C MET A 9 -35.68 -38.96 13.93
N ILE A 10 -36.30 -40.11 13.88
CA ILE A 10 -35.69 -41.39 13.55
C ILE A 10 -35.17 -41.28 12.12
N ILE A 11 -33.91 -40.97 12.00
CA ILE A 11 -33.16 -41.14 10.79
C ILE A 11 -32.48 -42.50 10.92
N PRO A 12 -32.61 -43.41 9.96
CA PRO A 12 -31.83 -44.65 9.97
C PRO A 12 -30.36 -44.26 9.86
N SER A 13 -29.61 -44.58 10.92
CA SER A 13 -28.16 -44.60 11.02
C SER A 13 -27.34 -43.55 10.25
N GLY A 14 -27.03 -42.46 10.88
CA GLY A 14 -25.67 -42.00 10.96
C GLY A 14 -25.24 -40.71 10.23
N VAL A 15 -26.07 -39.98 9.50
CA VAL A 15 -25.63 -38.74 8.86
C VAL A 15 -26.60 -37.60 9.22
N PRO A 16 -26.11 -36.51 9.83
CA PRO A 16 -26.95 -35.36 10.11
C PRO A 16 -27.50 -34.78 8.80
N GLN A 17 -28.78 -34.39 8.78
CA GLN A 17 -29.49 -33.83 7.63
C GLN A 17 -28.77 -32.70 6.92
N GLN A 18 -27.92 -31.96 7.60
CA GLN A 18 -27.19 -30.82 7.05
C GLN A 18 -25.95 -31.17 6.21
N ILE A 19 -25.44 -32.41 6.32
CA ILE A 19 -24.21 -32.80 5.63
C ILE A 19 -24.48 -33.12 4.14
N LEU A 20 -25.65 -33.58 3.82
CA LEU A 20 -26.02 -33.92 2.45
C LEU A 20 -26.20 -32.70 1.52
N TRP A 21 -26.36 -31.50 2.10
CA TRP A 21 -26.52 -30.28 1.34
C TRP A 21 -25.21 -29.81 0.66
N ALA A 22 -24.07 -30.22 1.18
CA ALA A 22 -22.78 -29.74 0.74
C ALA A 22 -22.17 -30.54 -0.41
N SER A 23 -22.52 -31.83 -0.50
CA SER A 23 -21.87 -32.74 -1.48
C SER A 23 -22.38 -32.60 -2.92
N GLU A 24 -23.60 -32.06 -3.10
CA GLU A 24 -24.18 -31.90 -4.44
C GLU A 24 -23.94 -30.50 -5.05
N PHE A 25 -23.62 -29.50 -4.23
CA PHE A 25 -23.30 -28.19 -4.77
C PHE A 25 -21.96 -28.14 -5.52
N SER A 26 -21.07 -29.08 -5.27
CA SER A 26 -19.82 -29.18 -6.04
C SER A 26 -20.03 -29.70 -7.45
N ALA A 27 -21.11 -30.49 -7.69
CA ALA A 27 -21.46 -30.99 -9.01
C ALA A 27 -22.16 -29.89 -9.86
N GLU A 28 -23.02 -29.08 -9.24
CA GLU A 28 -23.73 -27.98 -9.95
C GLU A 28 -22.82 -26.78 -10.28
N SER A 29 -21.72 -26.54 -9.55
CA SER A 29 -20.75 -25.51 -9.91
C SER A 29 -19.96 -25.89 -11.17
N SER A 30 -19.82 -27.19 -11.48
CA SER A 30 -19.23 -27.66 -12.74
C SER A 30 -20.16 -27.51 -13.94
N GLU A 31 -21.48 -27.61 -13.71
CA GLU A 31 -22.47 -27.35 -14.73
C GLU A 31 -22.68 -25.85 -15.02
N MET A 32 -22.41 -24.97 -14.04
CA MET A 32 -22.48 -23.52 -14.22
C MET A 32 -21.51 -23.01 -15.30
N VAL A 33 -20.40 -23.71 -15.54
CA VAL A 33 -19.43 -23.38 -16.59
C VAL A 33 -19.86 -23.90 -17.94
N ALA A 34 -20.58 -25.03 -17.99
CA ALA A 34 -21.05 -25.63 -19.25
C ALA A 34 -22.24 -24.87 -19.86
N ASP A 35 -23.18 -24.38 -19.02
CA ASP A 35 -24.35 -23.65 -19.49
C ASP A 35 -24.07 -22.21 -19.96
N VAL A 36 -22.92 -21.63 -19.56
CA VAL A 36 -22.53 -20.30 -19.99
C VAL A 36 -21.90 -20.28 -21.39
N PHE A 37 -21.39 -21.44 -21.87
CA PHE A 37 -20.73 -21.55 -23.18
C PHE A 37 -21.53 -22.33 -24.22
N GLY A 38 -22.70 -22.78 -23.92
CA GLY A 38 -23.51 -23.68 -24.77
C GLY A 38 -24.82 -23.14 -25.26
N ASP A 39 -24.99 -21.84 -25.57
CA ASP A 39 -26.10 -21.44 -26.45
C ASP A 39 -25.95 -19.97 -26.92
N ASN A 40 -25.25 -19.79 -28.02
CA ASN A 40 -25.40 -18.66 -28.92
C ASN A 40 -24.87 -19.02 -30.31
N SER A 41 -25.53 -19.96 -30.99
CA SER A 41 -25.44 -20.03 -32.44
C SER A 41 -26.67 -20.72 -33.01
N GLU A 42 -27.78 -20.06 -33.03
CA GLU A 42 -28.84 -20.30 -34.02
C GLU A 42 -29.48 -18.97 -34.37
N SER A 43 -29.09 -18.44 -35.50
CA SER A 43 -29.96 -17.65 -36.36
C SER A 43 -29.51 -17.79 -37.79
N GLU A 44 -30.32 -18.53 -38.55
CA GLU A 44 -30.61 -18.37 -39.96
C GLU A 44 -29.45 -18.42 -40.96
N LEU A 45 -29.39 -19.53 -41.77
CA LEU A 45 -29.74 -19.44 -43.21
C LEU A 45 -29.52 -20.78 -43.92
N GLY A 46 -30.63 -21.29 -44.51
CA GLY A 46 -30.71 -21.77 -45.86
C GLY A 46 -29.98 -23.04 -46.29
N ASN A 47 -30.80 -24.08 -46.44
CA ASN A 47 -30.59 -25.22 -47.31
C ASN A 47 -29.60 -25.02 -48.47
N ARG A 48 -28.64 -25.94 -48.61
CA ARG A 48 -28.31 -26.62 -49.87
C ARG A 48 -27.50 -27.88 -49.63
N THR A 49 -28.01 -28.90 -50.24
CA THR A 49 -27.54 -30.27 -50.48
C THR A 49 -26.13 -30.34 -51.12
N GLY A 50 -25.38 -31.39 -50.76
CA GLY A 50 -24.49 -32.03 -51.72
C GLY A 50 -23.06 -32.32 -51.31
N ASP A 51 -22.91 -33.58 -51.06
CA ASP A 51 -21.79 -34.43 -51.47
C ASP A 51 -20.44 -34.52 -50.72
N LYS A 52 -20.15 -35.74 -50.48
CA LYS A 52 -18.97 -36.47 -49.99
C LYS A 52 -17.65 -35.96 -50.61
N ASN A 53 -16.58 -35.91 -49.82
CA ASN A 53 -15.40 -36.76 -50.05
C ASN A 53 -14.41 -36.73 -48.89
N ASN A 54 -13.97 -37.92 -48.58
CA ASN A 54 -12.80 -38.24 -47.75
C ASN A 54 -11.52 -37.63 -48.32
N GLU A 55 -10.64 -37.16 -47.41
CA GLU A 55 -9.21 -37.44 -47.57
C GLU A 55 -8.49 -37.34 -46.20
N LYS A 56 -7.86 -38.46 -45.88
CA LYS A 56 -6.84 -38.68 -44.87
C LYS A 56 -5.56 -37.98 -45.26
N TYR A 57 -4.91 -37.34 -44.30
CA TYR A 57 -3.44 -37.22 -44.30
C TYR A 57 -2.88 -37.57 -42.92
N GLU A 58 -2.25 -38.71 -42.88
CA GLU A 58 -1.22 -39.12 -41.95
C GLU A 58 0.10 -38.47 -42.39
N PHE A 59 0.90 -38.06 -41.44
CA PHE A 59 2.38 -38.03 -41.49
C PHE A 59 2.86 -37.82 -40.07
N ASP A 60 3.54 -38.62 -39.53
CA ASP A 60 4.70 -39.51 -39.56
C ASP A 60 5.69 -39.05 -38.47
N THR A 61 6.03 -40.05 -37.68
CA THR A 61 6.96 -40.06 -36.56
C THR A 61 8.40 -40.10 -37.04
N GLY A 62 9.27 -39.44 -36.36
CA GLY A 62 10.72 -39.58 -36.55
C GLY A 62 11.48 -39.40 -35.24
N GLU A 63 11.75 -40.52 -34.62
CA GLU A 63 12.72 -40.69 -33.54
C GLU A 63 14.15 -40.43 -34.01
N SER A 64 14.98 -39.90 -33.12
CA SER A 64 16.27 -40.56 -32.84
C SER A 64 16.94 -40.04 -31.56
N GLU A 65 17.23 -41.03 -30.77
CA GLU A 65 18.06 -41.02 -29.56
C GLU A 65 19.51 -40.55 -29.77
N LYS A 66 20.13 -40.08 -28.70
CA LYS A 66 21.36 -40.69 -28.14
C LYS A 66 21.66 -40.22 -26.71
N LYS A 67 21.67 -41.25 -25.87
CA LYS A 67 22.27 -41.32 -24.51
C LYS A 67 23.79 -41.20 -24.52
N LYS A 68 24.36 -40.70 -23.39
CA LYS A 68 25.42 -41.30 -22.53
C LYS A 68 25.64 -40.27 -21.38
N LYS A 69 25.39 -40.63 -20.17
CA LYS A 69 25.94 -41.49 -19.12
C LYS A 69 27.29 -41.01 -18.57
N MET A 70 27.25 -40.66 -17.28
CA MET A 70 28.02 -41.05 -16.07
C MET A 70 29.49 -40.57 -16.02
N GLU A 71 30.10 -40.22 -14.90
CA GLU A 71 30.02 -40.69 -13.49
C GLU A 71 30.78 -39.68 -12.58
N ASP A 72 30.36 -39.66 -11.32
CA ASP A 72 30.96 -39.29 -10.05
C ASP A 72 32.49 -39.18 -9.96
N ILE A 73 32.99 -38.35 -9.07
CA ILE A 73 33.73 -38.67 -7.84
C ILE A 73 34.29 -37.40 -7.18
N SER A 74 33.87 -37.21 -5.97
CA SER A 74 34.38 -36.73 -4.70
C SER A 74 35.77 -36.09 -4.53
N ASP A 75 35.76 -35.16 -3.58
CA ASP A 75 36.69 -34.84 -2.51
C ASP A 75 38.06 -34.18 -2.77
N GLY A 76 38.31 -33.19 -1.97
CA GLY A 76 39.63 -32.90 -1.50
C GLY A 76 40.08 -31.45 -1.36
N GLU A 77 40.03 -31.03 -0.17
CA GLU A 77 40.68 -29.93 0.55
C GLU A 77 41.89 -29.22 -0.01
N ASN A 78 41.98 -27.94 0.39
CA ASN A 78 43.15 -27.19 0.91
C ASN A 78 44.23 -26.64 -0.02
N GLY A 79 44.45 -25.36 0.25
CA GLY A 79 45.81 -24.89 0.21
C GLY A 79 46.09 -23.54 -0.44
N SER A 80 46.13 -22.53 0.37
CA SER A 80 46.93 -21.30 0.28
C SER A 80 48.06 -21.18 -0.76
N LYS A 81 48.21 -20.01 -1.28
CA LYS A 81 49.37 -19.07 -1.24
C LYS A 81 49.57 -18.31 -2.54
N ASN A 82 49.62 -17.00 -2.32
CA ASN A 82 50.40 -15.94 -2.97
C ASN A 82 51.43 -16.35 -4.05
N ILE A 83 51.57 -15.44 -5.02
CA ILE A 83 52.78 -14.72 -5.44
C ILE A 83 52.56 -14.15 -6.86
N ILE A 84 52.46 -12.83 -6.99
CA ILE A 84 53.39 -11.79 -7.50
C ILE A 84 54.04 -12.09 -8.89
N LEU A 85 53.92 -11.06 -9.69
CA LEU A 85 54.81 -10.49 -10.68
C LEU A 85 54.45 -10.56 -12.17
N ASN A 86 54.26 -9.38 -12.61
CA ASN A 86 54.95 -8.69 -13.73
C ASN A 86 54.92 -9.25 -15.16
N ASP A 87 54.53 -8.44 -15.96
CA ASP A 87 55.24 -7.67 -17.00
C ASP A 87 54.85 -7.98 -18.46
N THR A 88 54.72 -6.91 -19.12
CA THR A 88 55.17 -6.48 -20.46
C THR A 88 54.25 -6.72 -21.68
N LYS A 89 53.90 -5.57 -22.20
CA LYS A 89 54.10 -5.09 -23.60
C LYS A 89 53.52 -5.94 -24.74
N GLU A 90 52.98 -5.38 -25.69
CA GLU A 90 53.12 -4.50 -26.85
C GLU A 90 52.00 -4.82 -27.85
N GLN A 91 51.51 -4.15 -28.74
CA GLN A 91 51.85 -3.02 -29.63
C GLN A 91 50.61 -2.62 -30.43
N THR A 92 50.59 -1.38 -30.80
CA THR A 92 49.86 -0.69 -31.86
C THR A 92 49.91 -1.34 -33.25
N PRO A 93 49.15 -0.93 -34.30
CA PRO A 93 49.37 0.41 -34.88
C PRO A 93 48.18 1.12 -35.60
N GLU A 94 48.45 2.40 -35.84
CA GLU A 94 48.29 3.22 -37.07
C GLU A 94 46.88 3.69 -37.48
N GLN A 95 46.70 4.85 -37.87
CA GLN A 95 47.20 6.12 -38.39
C GLN A 95 46.07 6.88 -39.03
N SER A 96 46.01 8.16 -38.87
CA SER A 96 46.01 9.08 -39.97
C SER A 96 46.16 10.53 -39.49
N GLU A 97 47.22 11.08 -39.95
CA GLU A 97 47.67 12.47 -39.90
C GLU A 97 46.70 13.45 -40.50
N LYS A 98 46.60 14.61 -39.85
CA LYS A 98 46.56 15.88 -40.63
C LYS A 98 47.36 16.92 -39.87
N GLU A 99 48.47 17.22 -40.46
CA GLU A 99 49.33 18.37 -40.18
C GLU A 99 48.53 19.67 -40.14
N LYS A 100 48.83 20.52 -39.17
CA LYS A 100 48.72 21.96 -39.28
C LYS A 100 49.98 22.57 -38.69
N GLU A 101 50.64 23.22 -39.58
CA GLU A 101 51.78 24.13 -39.58
C GLU A 101 52.17 24.67 -38.19
N VAL A 102 53.43 24.42 -37.88
CA VAL A 102 54.22 25.10 -36.85
C VAL A 102 54.43 26.53 -37.33
N ASN A 103 53.77 27.49 -36.73
CA ASN A 103 54.13 28.89 -36.87
C ASN A 103 55.30 29.21 -35.94
N THR A 104 56.46 29.36 -36.47
CA THR A 104 57.67 29.77 -35.77
C THR A 104 57.45 31.09 -35.06
N GLY A 105 57.55 31.07 -33.74
CA GLY A 105 57.33 32.20 -32.84
C GLY A 105 58.27 33.34 -33.14
N GLN A 106 57.70 34.47 -33.52
CA GLN A 106 58.35 35.76 -33.36
C GLN A 106 58.45 36.05 -31.88
N ALA A 107 59.64 36.42 -31.38
CA ALA A 107 59.87 36.93 -30.03
C ALA A 107 58.99 38.17 -29.80
N VAL A 108 58.14 38.06 -28.78
CA VAL A 108 57.27 39.18 -28.41
C VAL A 108 58.13 40.17 -27.60
N GLU A 109 58.34 41.33 -28.19
CA GLU A 109 58.98 42.45 -27.45
C GLU A 109 57.98 43.01 -26.40
N GLY A 110 58.38 42.93 -25.11
CA GLY A 110 57.48 43.31 -24.01
C GLY A 110 58.19 43.32 -22.68
N TYR A 111 57.43 43.59 -21.62
CA TYR A 111 57.89 43.54 -20.23
C TYR A 111 57.75 42.14 -19.66
N THR A 112 58.77 41.63 -19.01
CA THR A 112 58.69 40.44 -18.20
C THR A 112 58.32 40.83 -16.77
N ILE A 113 57.13 40.42 -16.32
CA ILE A 113 56.67 40.69 -14.95
C ILE A 113 56.97 39.47 -14.08
N GLN A 114 57.73 39.62 -13.05
CA GLN A 114 58.00 38.59 -12.04
C GLN A 114 57.27 38.91 -10.77
N LEU A 115 56.48 37.98 -10.30
CA LEU A 115 55.79 38.05 -9.01
C LEU A 115 56.65 37.36 -7.96
N TYR A 116 57.06 38.15 -7.01
CA TYR A 116 57.98 37.70 -5.97
C TYR A 116 57.29 37.64 -4.61
N SER A 117 57.49 36.53 -3.92
CA SER A 117 56.96 36.35 -2.57
C SER A 117 57.92 35.46 -1.78
N GLU A 118 58.19 35.80 -0.52
CA GLU A 118 58.98 35.00 0.39
C GLU A 118 60.37 34.56 -0.15
N GLY A 119 61.06 35.45 -0.83
CA GLY A 119 62.41 35.16 -1.31
C GLY A 119 62.49 34.34 -2.62
N LYS A 120 61.37 34.17 -3.31
CA LYS A 120 61.33 33.43 -4.58
C LYS A 120 60.35 34.02 -5.57
N ILE A 121 60.55 33.73 -6.85
CA ILE A 121 59.61 34.06 -7.91
C ILE A 121 58.50 32.99 -7.92
N GLU A 122 57.27 33.44 -7.66
CA GLU A 122 56.10 32.58 -7.65
C GLU A 122 55.48 32.41 -9.04
N LYS A 123 55.62 33.43 -9.90
CA LYS A 123 55.03 33.43 -11.25
C LYS A 123 55.78 34.46 -12.14
N THR A 124 55.93 34.14 -13.40
CA THR A 124 56.42 35.07 -14.40
C THR A 124 55.45 35.11 -15.57
N TYR A 125 55.17 36.28 -16.14
CA TYR A 125 54.41 36.43 -17.36
C TYR A 125 54.88 37.64 -18.14
N VAL A 126 54.51 37.78 -19.42
CA VAL A 126 54.96 38.83 -20.31
C VAL A 126 53.77 39.76 -20.65
N ILE A 127 54.04 41.07 -20.68
CA ILE A 127 53.11 42.07 -21.17
C ILE A 127 53.74 42.64 -22.43
N ALA A 128 53.12 42.44 -23.59
CA ALA A 128 53.59 42.98 -24.83
C ALA A 128 53.54 44.53 -24.80
N TYR A 129 54.47 45.20 -25.44
CA TYR A 129 54.50 46.67 -25.53
C TYR A 129 53.20 47.28 -26.04
N ALA A 130 52.46 46.59 -26.90
CA ALA A 130 51.17 47.03 -27.42
C ALA A 130 50.06 47.04 -26.33
N ASP A 131 50.21 46.22 -25.25
CA ASP A 131 49.18 46.05 -24.24
C ASP A 131 49.46 46.84 -22.95
N VAL A 132 50.50 47.68 -22.93
CA VAL A 132 50.96 48.41 -21.77
C VAL A 132 49.92 49.40 -21.22
N ASN A 133 49.06 49.96 -22.04
CA ASN A 133 48.02 50.91 -21.65
C ASN A 133 46.89 50.18 -20.84
N ASP A 134 46.61 48.91 -21.10
CA ASP A 134 45.60 48.10 -20.48
C ASP A 134 46.19 47.22 -19.38
N ALA A 135 47.46 47.30 -19.08
CA ALA A 135 48.15 46.48 -18.12
C ALA A 135 47.67 46.69 -16.70
N LYS A 136 47.29 45.61 -16.04
CA LYS A 136 46.80 45.58 -14.68
C LYS A 136 47.65 44.76 -13.74
N ALA A 137 47.70 45.17 -12.48
CA ALA A 137 48.33 44.40 -11.41
C ALA A 137 47.65 43.03 -11.32
N PRO A 138 48.41 41.94 -11.20
CA PRO A 138 47.84 40.62 -11.17
C PRO A 138 47.03 40.32 -9.92
N GLU A 139 46.20 39.26 -10.02
CA GLU A 139 45.44 38.75 -8.88
C GLU A 139 46.37 38.38 -7.70
N ALA A 140 45.83 38.44 -6.49
CA ALA A 140 46.53 38.10 -5.28
C ALA A 140 47.10 36.68 -5.31
N LEU A 141 48.32 36.47 -4.84
CA LEU A 141 48.86 35.14 -4.68
C LEU A 141 48.00 34.29 -3.70
N LYS A 142 47.90 32.99 -3.95
CA LYS A 142 47.25 32.06 -3.02
C LYS A 142 47.99 32.07 -1.68
N GLY A 143 47.21 32.21 -0.63
CA GLY A 143 47.50 32.62 0.68
C GLY A 143 48.74 32.06 1.40
N LYS A 144 49.53 32.92 2.02
CA LYS A 144 50.47 32.62 3.08
C LYS A 144 49.74 32.32 4.38
N ALA A 145 50.04 31.14 4.97
CA ALA A 145 49.37 30.72 6.21
C ALA A 145 49.50 31.76 7.33
N GLY A 146 48.33 32.27 7.78
CA GLY A 146 48.24 33.29 8.83
C GLY A 146 48.44 34.73 8.38
N TYR A 147 48.47 34.99 7.10
CA TYR A 147 48.63 36.32 6.52
C TYR A 147 47.58 36.55 5.43
N VAL A 148 47.25 37.83 5.25
CA VAL A 148 46.36 38.30 4.16
C VAL A 148 47.23 39.05 3.15
N PHE A 149 47.03 38.77 1.88
CA PHE A 149 47.65 39.55 0.82
C PHE A 149 47.16 41.00 0.89
N LYS A 150 48.07 41.92 1.04
CA LYS A 150 47.74 43.32 1.16
C LYS A 150 47.77 44.02 -0.21
N GLU A 151 48.92 43.92 -0.92
CA GLU A 151 49.14 44.61 -2.18
C GLU A 151 50.36 44.05 -2.87
N TRP A 152 50.50 44.36 -4.13
CA TRP A 152 51.76 44.28 -4.87
C TRP A 152 52.57 45.56 -4.63
N ASN A 153 53.85 45.48 -4.52
CA ASN A 153 54.74 46.62 -4.33
C ASN A 153 55.96 46.50 -5.21
N THR A 154 56.50 47.65 -5.69
CA THR A 154 57.72 47.71 -6.49
C THR A 154 58.99 47.43 -5.67
N LYS A 155 58.91 47.43 -4.32
CA LYS A 155 60.02 47.09 -3.42
C LYS A 155 59.57 46.03 -2.42
N GLU A 156 60.48 45.09 -2.09
CA GLU A 156 60.24 43.96 -1.18
C GLU A 156 59.88 44.40 0.23
N ASP A 157 60.36 45.55 0.71
CA ASP A 157 60.10 46.12 2.03
C ASP A 157 58.78 46.89 2.10
N GLY A 158 58.02 46.98 0.99
CA GLY A 158 56.75 47.67 0.88
C GLY A 158 56.90 49.22 0.81
N SER A 159 58.06 49.76 0.67
CA SER A 159 58.29 51.22 0.61
C SER A 159 58.20 51.83 -0.81
N GLY A 160 58.00 51.02 -1.81
CA GLY A 160 57.84 51.42 -3.21
C GLY A 160 56.37 51.76 -3.55
N GLU A 161 56.09 51.81 -4.84
CA GLU A 161 54.67 52.02 -5.29
C GLU A 161 53.84 50.78 -5.06
N ALA A 162 52.60 50.99 -4.52
CA ALA A 162 51.69 49.97 -4.14
C ALA A 162 50.56 49.84 -5.18
N TYR A 163 50.21 48.57 -5.53
CA TYR A 163 49.15 48.21 -6.48
C TYR A 163 48.29 47.12 -5.90
N LYS A 164 46.98 47.31 -5.91
CA LYS A 164 46.02 46.27 -5.59
C LYS A 164 45.78 45.42 -6.84
N PRO A 165 45.31 44.13 -6.68
CA PRO A 165 44.89 43.34 -7.83
C PRO A 165 43.88 44.12 -8.69
N GLY A 166 44.14 44.19 -10.01
CA GLY A 166 43.33 44.93 -10.99
C GLY A 166 43.68 46.41 -11.14
N ASP A 167 44.55 47.02 -10.30
CA ASP A 167 45.00 48.39 -10.50
C ASP A 167 45.84 48.49 -11.78
N SER A 168 45.77 49.64 -12.48
CA SER A 168 46.59 49.89 -13.67
C SER A 168 48.06 50.04 -13.30
N ILE A 169 48.90 49.24 -13.98
CA ILE A 169 50.37 49.32 -13.85
C ILE A 169 51.04 49.98 -15.08
N SER A 170 50.26 50.59 -15.97
CA SER A 170 50.73 51.18 -17.21
C SER A 170 51.78 52.27 -16.99
N LYS A 171 51.63 53.08 -15.92
CA LYS A 171 52.62 54.11 -15.55
C LYS A 171 53.95 53.49 -15.12
N LEU A 172 53.92 52.43 -14.35
CA LEU A 172 55.09 51.67 -13.90
C LEU A 172 55.85 51.14 -15.15
N LEU A 173 55.11 50.53 -16.06
CA LEU A 173 55.72 49.93 -17.26
C LEU A 173 56.33 50.99 -18.16
N LYS A 174 55.71 52.20 -18.34
CA LYS A 174 56.19 53.31 -19.13
C LYS A 174 57.37 54.00 -18.50
N SER A 175 57.50 54.03 -17.19
CA SER A 175 58.68 54.67 -16.50
C SER A 175 59.96 53.88 -16.68
N GLU A 176 59.86 52.54 -16.88
CA GLU A 176 61.07 51.66 -17.02
C GLU A 176 61.56 51.55 -18.46
N ASN A 177 60.89 52.11 -19.45
CA ASN A 177 61.40 52.21 -20.82
C ASN A 177 60.97 53.52 -21.50
N PRO A 178 61.85 54.52 -21.47
CA PRO A 178 61.53 55.84 -22.03
C PRO A 178 61.24 55.87 -23.54
N ALA A 179 61.62 54.82 -24.29
CA ALA A 179 61.33 54.76 -25.73
C ALA A 179 59.84 54.57 -26.06
N ILE A 180 59.04 54.09 -25.09
CA ILE A 180 57.58 53.86 -25.27
C ILE A 180 56.78 55.17 -25.00
N GLN A 181 57.37 56.17 -24.34
CA GLN A 181 56.69 57.49 -24.06
C GLN A 181 56.32 58.24 -25.35
N ASN A 182 56.94 57.92 -26.51
CA ASN A 182 56.71 58.63 -27.76
C ASN A 182 55.71 57.96 -28.72
N LEU A 183 54.99 56.90 -28.30
CA LEU A 183 54.00 56.24 -29.15
C LEU A 183 52.60 56.88 -29.11
N ASP A 184 52.35 57.82 -28.26
CA ASP A 184 51.06 58.49 -28.10
C ASP A 184 50.94 59.75 -28.99
N SER A 185 51.95 60.11 -29.86
CA SER A 185 51.92 61.34 -30.69
C SER A 185 51.74 61.11 -32.17
N ALA A 186 51.43 59.90 -32.61
CA ALA A 186 51.28 59.61 -34.05
C ALA A 186 49.98 58.86 -34.35
N ASN A 187 48.83 59.44 -34.05
CA ASN A 187 47.57 59.17 -34.77
C ASN A 187 46.46 60.16 -34.38
N THR A 188 46.67 61.41 -34.76
CA THR A 188 45.63 62.40 -34.99
C THR A 188 45.88 63.02 -36.35
N ASP A 189 45.27 62.47 -37.38
CA ASP A 189 44.76 63.25 -38.51
C ASP A 189 44.09 62.26 -39.53
N SER A 190 42.83 62.46 -39.67
CA SER A 190 41.92 62.48 -40.82
C SER A 190 40.49 62.40 -40.33
N ALA A 191 39.89 63.45 -40.17
CA ALA A 191 38.85 64.24 -40.78
C ALA A 191 37.98 63.38 -41.76
N VAL A 192 36.68 63.47 -41.78
CA VAL A 192 35.78 64.52 -42.16
C VAL A 192 34.32 64.12 -42.03
N GLN A 193 33.52 64.99 -41.39
CA GLN A 193 32.16 65.45 -41.75
C GLN A 193 31.09 64.39 -42.05
N ASP A 194 29.89 64.43 -41.62
CA ASP A 194 28.89 65.53 -41.70
C ASP A 194 27.64 65.23 -40.89
N LYS A 195 27.15 66.32 -40.29
CA LYS A 195 25.79 66.87 -40.11
C LYS A 195 24.78 66.12 -39.23
N LYS A 196 24.41 66.79 -38.16
CA LYS A 196 23.55 67.92 -37.84
C LYS A 196 22.06 67.57 -37.57
N MET A 197 21.64 68.11 -36.44
CA MET A 197 20.31 68.60 -36.03
C MET A 197 19.47 67.58 -35.22
N GLY A 198 18.91 67.92 -34.10
CA GLY A 198 18.79 69.17 -33.31
C GLY A 198 17.97 68.83 -32.11
N GLU A 199 18.32 69.49 -31.05
CA GLU A 199 17.53 70.26 -30.14
C GLU A 199 16.11 69.77 -29.83
N MET A 200 15.55 69.62 -28.55
CA MET A 200 15.55 70.62 -27.49
C MET A 200 14.93 69.94 -26.25
N GLU A 201 15.46 70.27 -25.10
CA GLU A 201 14.87 70.69 -23.80
C GLU A 201 13.45 70.22 -23.45
N SER A 202 13.09 69.78 -22.22
CA SER A 202 13.24 70.48 -21.00
C SER A 202 12.73 69.65 -19.83
N GLU A 203 13.40 69.82 -18.71
CA GLU A 203 12.91 70.01 -17.32
C GLU A 203 11.63 69.35 -16.87
N GLY A 204 11.60 68.54 -15.85
CA GLY A 204 11.59 69.10 -14.51
C GLY A 204 10.69 68.30 -13.59
N LEU A 205 11.18 68.04 -12.39
CA LEU A 205 10.46 67.92 -11.13
C LEU A 205 9.73 66.64 -10.69
N ASN A 206 10.34 66.00 -9.74
CA ASN A 206 9.71 65.34 -8.59
C ASN A 206 8.76 66.30 -7.86
N PRO A 207 7.76 65.90 -7.05
CA PRO A 207 7.89 64.98 -5.92
C PRO A 207 6.64 64.21 -5.45
N THR A 208 6.93 63.21 -4.63
CA THR A 208 6.28 62.77 -3.36
C THR A 208 4.80 62.35 -3.27
N VAL A 209 4.64 61.23 -2.54
CA VAL A 209 3.80 60.92 -1.35
C VAL A 209 2.47 60.16 -1.54
N GLU A 210 2.48 59.06 -0.83
CA GLU A 210 1.43 58.41 -0.06
C GLU A 210 0.23 57.68 -0.67
N SER A 211 0.18 56.46 -0.24
CA SER A 211 -0.82 55.80 0.60
C SER A 211 -2.01 55.08 -0.05
N ALA A 212 -2.10 53.88 0.40
CA ALA A 212 -3.27 53.11 0.81
C ALA A 212 -4.23 52.56 -0.23
N GLY A 213 -4.39 51.29 -0.08
CA GLY A 213 -5.76 50.78 0.01
C GLY A 213 -6.22 49.79 -1.04
N ASN A 214 -6.17 48.54 -0.61
CA ASN A 214 -7.24 47.57 -0.70
C ASN A 214 -7.78 47.05 -2.05
N THR A 215 -7.84 45.79 -1.99
CA THR A 215 -8.91 44.78 -2.38
C THR A 215 -8.95 44.25 -3.77
N ALA A 216 -8.79 42.95 -3.69
CA ALA A 216 -9.70 41.89 -4.22
C ALA A 216 -9.67 41.51 -5.69
N GLN A 217 -9.37 40.27 -5.77
CA GLN A 217 -10.11 39.24 -6.55
C GLN A 217 -9.92 39.12 -8.05
N ILE A 218 -9.54 37.94 -8.38
CA ILE A 218 -10.25 36.89 -9.17
C ILE A 218 -9.57 36.46 -10.45
N LEU A 219 -9.33 35.16 -10.46
CA LEU A 219 -9.43 34.13 -11.53
C LEU A 219 -8.36 34.11 -12.60
N SER A 220 -7.81 33.03 -12.66
CA SER A 220 -8.01 31.76 -13.36
C SER A 220 -6.91 31.38 -14.31
N ALA A 221 -6.49 30.16 -14.10
CA ALA A 221 -6.39 29.06 -15.06
C ALA A 221 -5.27 29.20 -16.11
N GLU A 222 -4.60 28.26 -16.28
CA GLU A 222 -4.47 26.94 -16.85
C GLU A 222 -3.04 26.73 -17.28
N GLU A 223 -2.57 25.65 -16.93
CA GLU A 223 -2.37 24.31 -17.49
C GLU A 223 -1.03 24.05 -18.14
N GLU A 224 -0.51 22.96 -17.68
CA GLU A 224 0.11 21.81 -18.36
C GLU A 224 1.49 22.03 -18.99
N LYS A 225 2.42 21.14 -18.85
CA LYS A 225 2.52 19.69 -18.97
C LYS A 225 3.90 19.21 -18.57
N MET A 226 3.91 18.11 -17.82
CA MET A 226 4.52 16.80 -18.16
C MET A 226 6.00 16.81 -18.62
N GLU A 227 6.84 15.91 -18.27
CA GLU A 227 6.76 14.50 -17.94
C GLU A 227 8.15 13.98 -17.55
N SER A 228 8.12 13.09 -16.61
CA SER A 228 8.93 11.89 -16.40
C SER A 228 10.32 11.73 -17.01
N ALA A 229 11.24 11.26 -16.24
CA ALA A 229 11.91 9.95 -16.31
C ALA A 229 13.13 9.89 -15.41
N SER A 230 13.07 9.04 -14.54
CA SER A 230 13.85 7.90 -14.06
C SER A 230 15.35 7.84 -14.37
N LEU A 231 16.01 7.35 -13.31
CA LEU A 231 17.15 6.47 -13.23
C LEU A 231 18.55 7.05 -13.31
N ALA A 232 19.16 6.96 -12.12
CA ALA A 232 20.44 6.37 -11.81
C ALA A 232 21.64 6.77 -12.67
N GLU A 233 22.60 7.34 -12.02
CA GLU A 233 23.92 6.74 -11.76
C GLU A 233 24.80 7.78 -11.07
N GLU A 234 25.45 7.31 -10.05
CA GLU A 234 26.55 8.01 -9.41
C GLU A 234 27.64 8.22 -10.46
N SER A 235 28.01 9.48 -10.70
CA SER A 235 29.30 9.78 -11.28
C SER A 235 29.91 10.94 -10.51
N GLU A 236 31.15 10.71 -10.16
CA GLU A 236 32.10 11.59 -9.53
C GLU A 236 32.07 13.00 -10.12
N TRP A 237 31.94 13.99 -9.24
CA TRP A 237 32.17 15.38 -9.58
C TRP A 237 33.66 15.61 -9.67
N THR A 238 34.17 15.71 -10.89
CA THR A 238 35.41 16.43 -11.19
C THR A 238 35.04 17.90 -11.30
N GLU A 239 35.72 18.71 -10.50
CA GLU A 239 35.69 20.17 -10.56
C GLU A 239 36.19 20.61 -11.95
N GLU A 240 35.30 21.06 -12.80
CA GLU A 240 35.65 21.90 -13.92
C GLU A 240 35.68 23.38 -13.41
N THR A 241 36.91 23.89 -13.38
CA THR A 241 37.16 25.30 -13.18
C THR A 241 36.72 26.06 -14.43
N GLU A 242 35.76 26.97 -14.28
CA GLU A 242 35.53 28.01 -15.29
C GLU A 242 36.80 28.86 -15.49
N GLU A 243 37.46 28.65 -16.58
CA GLU A 243 38.48 29.61 -17.12
C GLU A 243 37.73 30.81 -17.69
N SER A 244 37.83 31.93 -16.94
CA SER A 244 37.55 33.25 -17.51
C SER A 244 38.57 33.53 -18.61
N LYS A 245 38.11 33.80 -19.82
CA LYS A 245 38.87 34.32 -20.94
C LYS A 245 39.56 35.63 -20.55
N ALA A 246 40.74 35.55 -20.01
CA ALA A 246 41.66 36.64 -19.98
C ALA A 246 42.61 36.50 -21.20
N ALA A 247 42.70 37.53 -21.95
CA ALA A 247 43.52 37.61 -23.15
C ALA A 247 44.96 37.15 -22.92
N GLY A 248 45.45 36.26 -23.78
CA GLY A 248 46.81 36.00 -24.17
C GLY A 248 47.88 35.84 -23.11
N MET A 249 47.89 34.69 -22.39
CA MET A 249 49.10 34.30 -21.66
C MET A 249 49.91 33.30 -22.49
N VAL A 250 51.05 33.74 -23.02
CA VAL A 250 52.00 32.86 -23.67
C VAL A 250 53.10 32.51 -22.65
N THR A 251 53.45 31.25 -22.52
CA THR A 251 54.62 30.80 -21.73
C THR A 251 55.91 31.32 -22.40
N PRO A 252 56.91 31.76 -21.63
CA PRO A 252 58.04 32.49 -22.19
C PRO A 252 59.10 31.59 -22.84
N GLU A 253 59.23 31.68 -24.15
CA GLU A 253 60.54 31.43 -24.81
C GLU A 253 61.07 32.76 -25.27
N THR A 254 62.18 33.19 -24.62
CA THR A 254 63.09 34.31 -24.94
C THR A 254 62.39 35.64 -25.25
N THR A 255 62.28 36.48 -24.23
CA THR A 255 62.01 37.89 -24.35
C THR A 255 63.28 38.71 -24.30
N THR A 256 63.48 39.63 -25.25
CA THR A 256 64.36 40.73 -25.13
C THR A 256 63.58 41.90 -24.60
N GLY A 257 63.52 42.14 -23.28
CA GLY A 257 62.81 43.25 -22.69
C GLY A 257 63.12 43.46 -21.21
N THR A 258 62.70 44.59 -20.65
CA THR A 258 62.93 44.98 -19.24
C THR A 258 62.18 44.08 -18.33
N THR A 259 62.80 43.51 -17.27
CA THR A 259 62.17 42.71 -16.24
C THR A 259 61.73 43.63 -15.11
N ILE A 260 60.47 43.47 -14.67
CA ILE A 260 59.89 44.21 -13.52
C ILE A 260 59.46 43.21 -12.49
N THR A 261 59.86 43.43 -11.27
CA THR A 261 59.52 42.57 -10.15
C THR A 261 58.44 43.25 -9.29
N LEU A 262 57.36 42.56 -9.06
CA LEU A 262 56.31 42.96 -8.12
C LEU A 262 56.37 42.04 -6.90
N TYR A 263 56.53 42.62 -5.73
CA TYR A 263 56.63 41.97 -4.45
C TYR A 263 55.28 41.88 -3.78
N ALA A 264 54.89 40.68 -3.36
CA ALA A 264 53.71 40.46 -2.57
C ALA A 264 53.90 40.94 -1.12
N ILE A 265 53.14 41.91 -0.71
CA ILE A 265 53.12 42.40 0.67
C ILE A 265 51.99 41.73 1.42
N TRP A 266 52.38 41.14 2.55
CA TRP A 266 51.47 40.39 3.40
C TRP A 266 51.29 41.09 4.74
N GLU A 267 50.07 41.14 5.25
CA GLU A 267 49.82 41.53 6.62
C GLU A 267 49.30 40.38 7.47
N LYS A 268 49.63 40.36 8.74
CA LYS A 268 49.19 39.27 9.63
C LYS A 268 47.67 39.22 9.72
N ALA A 269 47.04 38.06 9.42
CA ALA A 269 45.60 37.92 9.49
C ALA A 269 45.11 38.06 10.94
N ALA A 270 43.99 38.78 11.11
CA ALA A 270 43.34 38.92 12.39
C ALA A 270 42.84 37.54 12.89
N GLU A 271 43.22 37.17 14.09
CA GLU A 271 42.86 35.94 14.70
C GLU A 271 41.60 36.09 15.58
N TYR A 272 40.56 35.27 15.31
CA TYR A 272 39.28 35.29 16.03
C TYR A 272 39.13 34.06 16.90
N LYS A 273 38.62 34.22 18.12
CA LYS A 273 38.42 33.12 19.08
C LYS A 273 37.16 32.30 18.78
N ILE A 274 37.27 30.96 18.86
CA ILE A 274 36.15 30.03 18.86
C ILE A 274 35.89 29.56 20.28
N THR A 275 34.68 29.80 20.80
CA THR A 275 34.27 29.39 22.14
C THR A 275 33.31 28.23 22.03
N TYR A 276 33.67 27.06 22.54
CA TYR A 276 32.84 25.86 22.49
C TYR A 276 32.06 25.65 23.81
N LYS A 277 30.74 25.79 23.80
CA LYS A 277 29.83 25.45 24.89
C LYS A 277 29.38 23.98 24.72
N LEU A 278 30.11 23.05 25.31
CA LEU A 278 30.02 21.64 25.08
C LEU A 278 28.91 20.91 25.87
N ASN A 279 28.29 21.59 26.86
CA ASN A 279 27.20 20.99 27.68
C ASN A 279 27.55 19.57 28.21
N LYS A 280 28.65 19.47 28.95
CA LYS A 280 29.20 18.22 29.51
C LYS A 280 29.77 17.23 28.45
N GLY A 281 29.99 17.66 27.22
CA GLY A 281 30.69 16.90 26.19
C GLY A 281 32.20 17.14 26.18
N LYS A 282 32.93 16.36 25.39
CA LYS A 282 34.36 16.52 25.11
C LYS A 282 34.52 16.94 23.64
N ASN A 283 35.28 18.05 23.41
CA ASN A 283 35.48 18.52 22.05
C ASN A 283 36.36 17.59 21.23
N SER A 284 36.24 17.64 19.94
CA SER A 284 37.23 17.05 19.02
C SER A 284 38.52 17.82 19.10
N THR A 285 39.67 17.11 19.13
CA THR A 285 40.99 17.71 19.08
C THR A 285 41.27 18.40 17.73
N SER A 286 40.55 18.03 16.68
CA SER A 286 40.60 18.68 15.36
C SER A 286 39.77 19.96 15.24
N ASN A 287 39.02 20.36 16.27
CA ASN A 287 38.34 21.65 16.28
C ASN A 287 39.30 22.74 16.77
N PRO A 288 39.60 23.75 15.97
CA PRO A 288 40.57 24.79 16.34
C PRO A 288 40.01 25.71 17.45
N LYS A 289 40.91 26.34 18.20
CA LYS A 289 40.53 27.32 19.22
C LYS A 289 40.32 28.71 18.66
N THR A 290 40.95 28.98 17.50
CA THR A 290 40.95 30.28 16.81
C THR A 290 40.86 30.07 15.32
N TYR A 291 40.54 31.09 14.56
CA TYR A 291 40.54 31.09 13.09
C TYR A 291 40.85 32.51 12.57
N THR A 292 41.32 32.62 11.35
CA THR A 292 41.68 33.87 10.71
C THR A 292 40.64 34.38 9.68
N GLY A 293 39.73 33.55 9.27
CA GLY A 293 38.78 33.86 8.19
C GLY A 293 39.30 33.60 6.79
N GLU A 294 40.56 33.20 6.66
CA GLU A 294 41.20 32.95 5.33
C GLU A 294 40.79 31.59 4.74
N THR A 295 40.41 30.68 5.58
CA THR A 295 39.97 29.32 5.17
C THR A 295 38.64 28.96 5.86
N GLU A 296 37.86 28.11 5.24
CA GLU A 296 36.68 27.53 5.88
C GLU A 296 37.08 26.54 7.00
N ILE A 297 36.31 26.53 8.08
CA ILE A 297 36.51 25.58 9.18
C ILE A 297 35.34 24.62 9.26
N LYS A 298 35.55 23.37 8.81
CA LYS A 298 34.57 22.27 8.95
C LYS A 298 34.57 21.75 10.38
N LEU A 299 33.49 22.04 11.13
CA LEU A 299 33.36 21.71 12.53
C LEU A 299 33.22 20.18 12.74
N LYS A 300 34.12 19.60 13.49
CA LYS A 300 34.06 18.16 13.84
C LYS A 300 33.14 17.91 15.00
N LYS A 301 32.53 16.72 15.04
CA LYS A 301 31.59 16.31 16.09
C LYS A 301 32.30 16.10 17.43
N PRO A 302 31.82 16.69 18.53
CA PRO A 302 32.28 16.40 19.88
C PRO A 302 31.66 15.08 20.35
N ALA A 303 32.12 14.55 21.48
CA ALA A 303 31.61 13.30 22.07
C ALA A 303 31.01 13.54 23.47
N ARG A 304 29.92 12.81 23.78
CA ARG A 304 29.30 12.76 25.10
C ARG A 304 28.70 11.40 25.36
N SER A 305 29.15 10.71 26.43
CA SER A 305 28.65 9.38 26.77
C SER A 305 27.15 9.35 26.99
N GLY A 306 26.42 8.41 26.34
CA GLY A 306 24.97 8.26 26.46
C GLY A 306 24.16 9.32 25.72
N TYR A 307 24.79 10.10 24.84
CA TYR A 307 24.11 11.14 24.06
C TYR A 307 24.59 11.15 22.60
N HIS A 308 23.65 11.40 21.69
CA HIS A 308 23.89 11.65 20.29
C HIS A 308 24.06 13.14 20.06
N PHE A 309 25.08 13.51 19.26
CA PHE A 309 25.32 14.89 18.86
C PHE A 309 24.39 15.27 17.72
N VAL A 310 23.60 16.33 17.95
CA VAL A 310 22.61 16.84 16.97
C VAL A 310 23.25 17.83 16.01
N GLY A 311 24.13 18.68 16.51
CA GLY A 311 24.78 19.73 15.71
C GLY A 311 25.39 20.84 16.57
N TRP A 312 26.21 21.67 15.93
CA TRP A 312 26.65 22.95 16.46
C TRP A 312 25.63 24.05 16.17
N TYR A 313 25.49 25.00 17.06
CA TYR A 313 24.58 26.13 16.93
C TYR A 313 25.27 27.39 17.38
N THR A 314 24.95 28.53 16.75
CA THR A 314 25.50 29.85 17.11
C THR A 314 24.73 30.53 18.27
N ASP A 315 23.58 29.97 18.64
CA ASP A 315 22.73 30.51 19.73
C ASP A 315 22.41 29.46 20.81
N SER A 316 22.23 29.89 22.05
CA SER A 316 21.94 29.03 23.19
C SER A 316 20.54 28.40 23.15
N LYS A 317 19.62 28.88 22.30
CA LYS A 317 18.27 28.35 22.08
C LYS A 317 18.22 27.32 20.95
N TYR A 318 19.38 27.02 20.33
CA TYR A 318 19.54 26.06 19.26
C TYR A 318 18.65 26.31 18.03
N LYS A 319 18.55 27.57 17.60
CA LYS A 319 17.75 27.98 16.43
C LYS A 319 18.58 27.99 15.15
N GLN A 320 19.86 28.47 15.27
CA GLN A 320 20.75 28.65 14.12
C GLN A 320 21.83 27.56 14.13
N LYS A 321 21.67 26.54 13.30
CA LYS A 321 22.62 25.46 13.11
C LYS A 321 23.78 25.92 12.23
N ILE A 322 24.99 25.46 12.56
CA ILE A 322 26.21 25.73 11.81
C ILE A 322 27.02 24.43 11.72
N ASP A 323 27.52 24.12 10.54
CA ASP A 323 28.41 22.98 10.29
C ASP A 323 29.80 23.43 9.84
N VAL A 324 29.92 24.68 9.33
CA VAL A 324 31.11 25.30 8.77
C VAL A 324 31.19 26.76 9.25
N ILE A 325 32.37 27.24 9.60
CA ILE A 325 32.68 28.68 9.67
C ILE A 325 33.23 29.00 8.30
N GLU A 326 32.49 29.80 7.56
CA GLU A 326 32.81 30.11 6.16
C GLU A 326 34.07 30.99 6.03
N LYS A 327 34.76 30.87 4.91
CA LYS A 327 35.83 31.82 4.52
C LYS A 327 35.29 33.24 4.50
N GLY A 328 36.07 34.18 4.95
CA GLY A 328 35.67 35.60 5.06
C GLY A 328 34.95 35.95 6.37
N SER A 329 34.64 34.95 7.22
CA SER A 329 34.03 35.22 8.54
C SER A 329 34.97 36.03 9.44
N LYS A 330 34.38 36.99 10.17
CA LYS A 330 35.12 37.87 11.08
C LYS A 330 34.50 37.86 12.47
N GLY A 331 35.33 38.13 13.52
CA GLY A 331 34.91 38.21 14.91
C GLY A 331 34.88 36.86 15.65
N GLY A 332 34.80 36.94 16.97
CA GLY A 332 34.76 35.72 17.80
C GLY A 332 33.42 34.97 17.68
N VAL A 333 33.43 33.63 17.57
CA VAL A 333 32.22 32.81 17.48
C VAL A 333 32.03 31.96 18.73
N THR A 334 30.79 31.87 19.24
CA THR A 334 30.42 30.95 20.29
C THR A 334 29.56 29.83 19.72
N LEU A 335 29.98 28.57 19.91
CA LEU A 335 29.34 27.40 19.38
C LEU A 335 28.76 26.56 20.50
N TYR A 336 27.46 26.27 20.43
CA TYR A 336 26.72 25.47 21.40
C TYR A 336 26.48 24.06 20.86
N ALA A 337 26.98 23.04 21.54
CA ALA A 337 26.74 21.64 21.22
C ALA A 337 25.34 21.23 21.70
N LYS A 338 24.49 20.81 20.78
CA LYS A 338 23.16 20.25 21.08
C LYS A 338 23.22 18.74 21.18
N TRP A 339 22.60 18.20 22.23
CA TRP A 339 22.61 16.76 22.53
C TRP A 339 21.21 16.21 22.73
N ILE A 340 20.96 14.98 22.29
CA ILE A 340 19.79 14.20 22.63
C ILE A 340 20.21 12.91 23.32
N LYS A 341 19.48 12.46 24.34
CA LYS A 341 19.78 11.22 25.04
C LYS A 341 19.75 10.04 24.08
N GLU A 342 20.78 9.22 24.06
CA GLU A 342 20.90 7.99 23.27
C GLU A 342 20.51 6.79 24.11
N VAL A 343 19.69 5.88 23.54
CA VAL A 343 19.23 4.65 24.17
C VAL A 343 19.49 3.44 23.27
N ASN A 344 19.70 2.28 23.89
CA ASN A 344 19.78 1.03 23.14
C ASN A 344 18.40 0.65 22.56
N PRO A 345 18.38 -0.05 21.41
CA PRO A 345 17.13 -0.51 20.81
C PRO A 345 16.37 -1.44 21.75
N SER A 346 15.08 -1.16 21.96
CA SER A 346 14.15 -2.02 22.70
C SER A 346 12.73 -1.79 22.17
N VAL A 347 11.84 -2.74 22.34
CA VAL A 347 10.44 -2.65 21.90
C VAL A 347 9.63 -1.54 22.59
N LYS A 348 10.18 -0.93 23.64
CA LYS A 348 9.61 0.22 24.35
C LYS A 348 10.21 1.55 23.92
N ALA A 349 11.21 1.55 23.02
CA ALA A 349 11.91 2.76 22.61
C ALA A 349 11.06 3.64 21.69
N ALA A 350 10.07 3.07 21.00
CA ALA A 350 9.11 3.78 20.18
C ALA A 350 7.67 3.36 20.53
N SER A 351 6.74 4.30 20.42
CA SER A 351 5.31 4.05 20.50
C SER A 351 4.68 4.30 19.14
N LEU A 352 4.20 3.23 18.47
CA LEU A 352 3.46 3.33 17.23
C LEU A 352 2.06 3.87 17.54
N THR A 353 1.82 5.14 17.23
CA THR A 353 0.59 5.86 17.59
C THR A 353 -0.51 5.74 16.54
N ALA A 354 -0.12 5.54 15.28
CA ALA A 354 -1.05 5.30 14.19
C ALA A 354 -0.42 4.42 13.12
N LEU A 355 -1.24 3.53 12.54
CA LEU A 355 -0.93 2.76 11.34
C LEU A 355 -2.23 2.64 10.54
N LYS A 356 -2.36 3.43 9.49
CA LYS A 356 -3.64 3.58 8.78
C LYS A 356 -3.45 3.86 7.30
N GLY A 357 -4.42 3.43 6.50
CA GLY A 357 -4.62 3.94 5.15
C GLY A 357 -5.02 5.42 5.20
N THR A 358 -4.45 6.25 4.37
CA THR A 358 -4.76 7.69 4.31
C THR A 358 -5.38 8.10 3.00
N LYS A 359 -5.00 7.41 1.92
CA LYS A 359 -5.59 7.54 0.59
C LYS A 359 -5.35 6.23 -0.18
N ALA A 360 -5.90 6.12 -1.36
CA ALA A 360 -5.68 4.95 -2.23
C ALA A 360 -4.20 4.53 -2.26
N LYS A 361 -3.97 3.25 -2.06
CA LYS A 361 -2.65 2.61 -2.07
C LYS A 361 -1.58 3.24 -1.15
N THR A 362 -1.97 4.02 -0.13
CA THR A 362 -1.01 4.68 0.76
C THR A 362 -1.26 4.37 2.24
N ILE A 363 -0.29 3.76 2.89
CA ILE A 363 -0.24 3.58 4.34
C ILE A 363 0.56 4.73 4.95
N THR A 364 0.04 5.30 6.03
CA THR A 364 0.78 6.23 6.90
C THR A 364 0.95 5.59 8.27
N ALA A 365 2.19 5.57 8.75
CA ALA A 365 2.52 5.14 10.11
C ALA A 365 3.14 6.30 10.88
N SER A 366 2.64 6.57 12.08
CA SER A 366 3.20 7.58 12.97
C SER A 366 3.66 6.95 14.28
N ALA A 367 4.82 7.37 14.75
CA ALA A 367 5.36 6.91 16.02
C ALA A 367 5.99 8.04 16.81
N ASN A 368 5.94 7.92 18.14
CA ASN A 368 6.65 8.79 19.06
C ASN A 368 7.90 8.07 19.55
N ILE A 369 9.06 8.73 19.45
CA ILE A 369 10.37 8.22 19.85
C ILE A 369 11.03 9.28 20.70
N ALA A 370 10.99 9.13 22.02
CA ALA A 370 11.41 10.17 22.97
C ALA A 370 12.93 10.41 22.99
N ASN A 371 13.73 9.39 22.64
CA ASN A 371 15.19 9.42 22.70
C ASN A 371 15.77 8.99 21.35
N TYR A 372 17.03 9.36 21.08
CA TYR A 372 17.74 8.85 19.93
C TYR A 372 18.06 7.37 20.12
N VAL A 373 17.51 6.50 19.26
CA VAL A 373 17.77 5.06 19.35
C VAL A 373 19.03 4.69 18.57
N LYS A 374 19.99 4.04 19.24
CA LYS A 374 21.26 3.63 18.64
C LYS A 374 21.03 2.71 17.43
N SER A 375 21.75 2.96 16.35
CA SER A 375 21.74 2.14 15.12
C SER A 375 23.00 2.35 14.33
N VAL A 376 23.20 1.52 13.30
CA VAL A 376 24.37 1.62 12.41
C VAL A 376 24.23 2.73 11.36
N ASP A 377 23.03 3.29 11.21
CA ASP A 377 22.74 4.40 10.30
C ASP A 377 21.82 5.45 10.94
N ASN A 378 21.55 6.53 10.21
CA ASN A 378 20.73 7.63 10.71
C ASN A 378 19.27 7.57 10.26
N TYR A 379 18.67 6.34 10.23
CA TYR A 379 17.29 6.14 9.82
C TYR A 379 16.49 5.35 10.84
N TYR A 380 15.19 5.68 10.92
CA TYR A 380 14.14 4.79 11.43
C TYR A 380 13.47 4.09 10.25
N TYR A 381 13.00 2.87 10.47
CA TYR A 381 12.39 2.03 9.45
C TYR A 381 10.98 1.63 9.85
N LEU A 382 10.06 1.62 8.90
CA LEU A 382 8.82 0.89 8.99
C LEU A 382 9.10 -0.53 8.47
N LEU A 383 9.05 -1.50 9.37
CA LEU A 383 9.39 -2.89 9.10
C LEU A 383 8.11 -3.67 8.81
N TYR A 384 8.09 -4.40 7.70
CA TYR A 384 7.08 -5.41 7.41
C TYR A 384 7.44 -6.70 8.14
N VAL A 385 6.49 -7.22 8.92
CA VAL A 385 6.71 -8.28 9.87
C VAL A 385 5.82 -9.47 9.54
N ASP A 386 6.37 -10.65 9.59
CA ASP A 386 5.62 -11.90 9.45
C ASP A 386 4.57 -12.03 10.55
N SER A 387 3.33 -12.29 10.17
CA SER A 387 2.19 -12.31 11.08
C SER A 387 2.23 -13.46 12.08
N ASN A 388 2.83 -14.61 11.70
CA ASN A 388 2.93 -15.80 12.54
C ASN A 388 4.15 -15.75 13.45
N SER A 389 5.35 -15.73 12.85
CA SER A 389 6.61 -15.78 13.60
C SER A 389 6.96 -14.46 14.26
N GLY A 390 6.35 -13.37 13.82
CA GLY A 390 6.71 -12.03 14.23
C GLY A 390 8.12 -11.61 13.81
N LYS A 391 8.77 -12.34 12.90
CA LYS A 391 10.10 -12.01 12.36
C LYS A 391 9.98 -10.90 11.30
N VAL A 392 10.98 -10.04 11.25
CA VAL A 392 11.05 -9.01 10.21
C VAL A 392 11.32 -9.66 8.86
N LYS A 393 10.48 -9.37 7.86
CA LYS A 393 10.67 -9.81 6.47
C LYS A 393 11.51 -8.82 5.67
N LYS A 394 11.15 -7.54 5.71
CA LYS A 394 11.86 -6.47 5.00
C LYS A 394 11.57 -5.09 5.62
N ALA A 395 12.40 -4.11 5.29
CA ALA A 395 12.07 -2.72 5.52
C ALA A 395 11.15 -2.22 4.39
N ALA A 396 9.97 -1.72 4.77
CA ALA A 396 8.97 -1.24 3.82
C ALA A 396 9.12 0.25 3.52
N ALA A 397 9.54 1.04 4.51
CA ALA A 397 9.83 2.47 4.37
C ALA A 397 10.91 2.90 5.35
N LYS A 398 11.57 4.02 5.07
CA LYS A 398 12.53 4.63 5.98
C LYS A 398 12.30 6.13 6.12
N VAL A 399 12.70 6.70 7.23
CA VAL A 399 12.71 8.14 7.48
C VAL A 399 14.00 8.49 8.21
N LYS A 400 14.63 9.60 7.82
CA LYS A 400 15.82 10.11 8.50
C LYS A 400 15.46 10.40 9.96
N LYS A 401 16.34 10.04 10.89
CA LYS A 401 16.12 10.34 12.30
C LYS A 401 16.02 11.85 12.49
N PRO A 402 14.97 12.35 13.15
CA PRO A 402 14.84 13.78 13.36
C PRO A 402 15.95 14.28 14.29
N GLU A 403 16.50 15.43 13.96
CA GLU A 403 17.47 16.15 14.79
C GLU A 403 16.79 16.87 15.97
N MET A 404 15.46 16.72 16.11
CA MET A 404 14.61 17.49 16.99
C MET A 404 14.02 16.69 18.15
N SER A 405 13.73 17.36 19.20
CA SER A 405 13.36 16.88 20.52
C SER A 405 11.93 16.34 20.69
N ASN A 406 11.06 16.46 19.70
CA ASN A 406 9.67 16.00 19.85
C ASN A 406 9.47 14.53 19.46
N GLY A 407 10.52 13.85 18.98
CA GLY A 407 10.54 12.40 18.73
C GLY A 407 9.46 11.84 17.81
N LYS A 408 8.65 12.70 17.18
CA LYS A 408 7.57 12.25 16.29
C LYS A 408 8.14 11.95 14.90
N VAL A 409 7.89 10.72 14.42
CA VAL A 409 8.24 10.31 13.07
C VAL A 409 7.00 9.84 12.33
N THR A 410 6.97 10.08 11.02
CA THR A 410 5.87 9.66 10.15
C THR A 410 6.45 9.02 8.90
N PHE A 411 6.02 7.79 8.64
CA PHE A 411 6.34 7.03 7.44
C PHE A 411 5.17 7.14 6.48
N LYS A 412 5.47 7.30 5.20
CA LYS A 412 4.53 7.11 4.10
C LYS A 412 5.00 5.91 3.30
N LEU A 413 4.10 4.98 3.01
CA LEU A 413 4.38 3.75 2.26
C LEU A 413 3.37 3.65 1.13
N ASP A 414 3.84 3.67 -0.10
CA ASP A 414 3.08 3.26 -1.26
C ASP A 414 3.02 1.73 -1.30
N ILE A 415 1.82 1.18 -1.49
CA ILE A 415 1.58 -0.25 -1.57
C ILE A 415 1.16 -0.71 -2.96
N SER A 416 1.33 0.13 -3.98
CA SER A 416 1.12 -0.23 -5.38
C SER A 416 2.00 -1.42 -5.74
N GLY A 417 1.41 -2.48 -6.30
CA GLY A 417 2.13 -3.74 -6.58
C GLY A 417 2.47 -4.60 -5.35
N HIS A 418 2.01 -4.19 -4.14
CA HIS A 418 2.28 -4.89 -2.88
C HIS A 418 1.01 -5.15 -2.08
N PRO A 419 0.09 -6.02 -2.58
CA PRO A 419 -1.18 -6.31 -1.89
C PRO A 419 -0.98 -6.89 -0.48
N GLU A 420 0.16 -7.58 -0.25
CA GLU A 420 0.53 -8.13 1.04
C GLU A 420 0.63 -7.08 2.16
N TYR A 421 0.92 -5.84 1.83
CA TYR A 421 1.03 -4.78 2.82
C TYR A 421 -0.33 -4.38 3.44
N ALA A 422 -1.43 -4.56 2.72
CA ALA A 422 -2.76 -4.33 3.28
C ALA A 422 -3.13 -5.35 4.37
N GLN A 423 -2.55 -6.55 4.30
CA GLN A 423 -2.83 -7.66 5.21
C GLN A 423 -1.78 -7.86 6.31
N GLY A 424 -0.60 -7.26 6.16
CA GLY A 424 0.56 -7.51 7.00
C GLY A 424 0.62 -6.72 8.30
N LYS A 425 1.50 -7.17 9.19
CA LYS A 425 1.90 -6.43 10.41
C LYS A 425 3.07 -5.52 10.13
N PHE A 426 3.10 -4.39 10.82
CA PHE A 426 4.21 -3.46 10.79
C PHE A 426 4.70 -3.10 12.18
N ALA A 427 5.97 -2.73 12.27
CA ALA A 427 6.59 -2.18 13.47
C ALA A 427 7.63 -1.12 13.08
N VAL A 428 7.96 -0.24 14.02
CA VAL A 428 9.09 0.66 13.85
C VAL A 428 10.37 -0.06 14.27
N GLY A 429 11.45 0.16 13.53
CA GLY A 429 12.74 -0.44 13.80
C GLY A 429 13.92 0.44 13.46
N VAL A 430 15.08 -0.06 13.83
CA VAL A 430 16.40 0.51 13.50
C VAL A 430 17.29 -0.56 12.87
N LYS A 431 18.25 -0.15 12.08
CA LYS A 431 19.22 -1.06 11.47
C LYS A 431 20.27 -1.51 12.48
N LYS A 432 20.43 -2.83 12.64
CA LYS A 432 21.41 -3.47 13.54
C LYS A 432 22.73 -3.76 12.82
N SER A 433 22.67 -4.14 11.54
CA SER A 433 23.82 -4.43 10.67
C SER A 433 23.47 -4.12 9.21
N LYS A 434 24.34 -4.45 8.26
CA LYS A 434 24.02 -4.26 6.82
C LYS A 434 22.69 -4.90 6.41
N THR A 435 22.34 -6.06 6.98
CA THR A 435 21.17 -6.87 6.58
C THR A 435 20.09 -7.02 7.67
N ALA A 436 20.39 -6.71 8.94
CA ALA A 436 19.52 -6.99 10.06
C ALA A 436 18.91 -5.73 10.67
N TYR A 437 17.68 -5.87 11.19
CA TYR A 437 16.92 -4.83 11.88
C TYR A 437 16.55 -5.26 13.29
N THR A 438 16.43 -4.30 14.20
CA THR A 438 15.87 -4.47 15.54
C THR A 438 14.55 -3.73 15.62
N VAL A 439 13.48 -4.43 16.00
CA VAL A 439 12.16 -3.85 16.28
C VAL A 439 12.21 -3.03 17.55
N ILE A 440 11.66 -1.81 17.51
CA ILE A 440 11.66 -0.87 18.64
C ILE A 440 10.27 -0.41 19.07
N SER A 441 9.20 -0.93 18.47
CA SER A 441 7.80 -0.67 18.85
C SER A 441 6.97 -1.95 18.92
N SER A 442 5.73 -1.84 19.41
CA SER A 442 4.71 -2.87 19.18
C SER A 442 4.47 -3.10 17.70
N LYS A 443 3.93 -4.29 17.36
CA LYS A 443 3.54 -4.69 16.02
C LYS A 443 2.04 -4.47 15.84
N SER A 444 1.60 -3.92 14.71
CA SER A 444 0.19 -3.64 14.45
C SER A 444 -0.18 -3.90 13.00
N TYR A 445 -1.47 -4.15 12.75
CA TYR A 445 -2.07 -4.15 11.40
C TYR A 445 -2.58 -2.76 11.04
N VAL A 446 -2.86 -2.53 9.75
CA VAL A 446 -3.52 -1.31 9.29
C VAL A 446 -4.96 -1.28 9.83
N SER A 447 -5.34 -0.19 10.48
CA SER A 447 -6.60 -0.10 11.23
C SER A 447 -7.84 0.24 10.38
N ASN A 448 -7.65 0.67 9.13
CA ASN A 448 -8.73 1.10 8.22
C ASN A 448 -8.38 0.79 6.76
N PRO A 449 -8.37 -0.50 6.38
CA PRO A 449 -7.97 -0.93 5.03
C PRO A 449 -8.84 -0.35 3.92
N GLU A 450 -10.08 0.06 4.21
CA GLU A 450 -10.99 0.71 3.25
C GLU A 450 -10.45 2.01 2.65
N LYS A 451 -9.55 2.69 3.34
CA LYS A 451 -8.89 3.89 2.83
C LYS A 451 -7.74 3.61 1.87
N LEU A 452 -7.32 2.35 1.77
CA LEU A 452 -6.31 1.91 0.79
C LEU A 452 -6.92 1.64 -0.58
N SER A 453 -8.24 1.45 -0.63
CA SER A 453 -8.96 1.19 -1.87
C SER A 453 -8.92 2.41 -2.80
N SER A 454 -8.62 2.16 -4.08
CA SER A 454 -8.86 3.11 -5.17
C SER A 454 -10.35 3.19 -5.57
N ASN A 455 -11.12 2.14 -5.22
CA ASN A 455 -12.55 2.11 -5.47
C ASN A 455 -13.31 2.74 -4.29
N THR A 456 -13.77 3.98 -4.48
CA THR A 456 -14.51 4.77 -3.47
C THR A 456 -16.01 4.72 -3.64
N ALA A 457 -16.53 3.88 -4.56
CA ALA A 457 -17.97 3.73 -4.78
C ALA A 457 -18.68 3.39 -3.46
N ALA A 458 -19.82 4.03 -3.24
CA ALA A 458 -20.65 3.80 -2.06
C ALA A 458 -21.13 2.33 -2.00
N TYR A 459 -21.44 1.87 -0.78
CA TYR A 459 -22.07 0.56 -0.62
C TYR A 459 -23.43 0.55 -1.33
N PHE A 460 -23.58 -0.42 -2.23
CA PHE A 460 -24.84 -0.58 -2.96
C PHE A 460 -25.94 -1.08 -2.05
N VAL A 461 -27.10 -0.40 -2.07
CA VAL A 461 -28.30 -0.76 -1.32
C VAL A 461 -29.37 -1.16 -2.30
N PRO A 462 -29.84 -2.41 -2.31
CA PRO A 462 -30.91 -2.84 -3.20
C PRO A 462 -32.25 -2.22 -2.84
N LYS A 463 -33.22 -2.25 -3.77
CA LYS A 463 -34.56 -1.69 -3.53
C LYS A 463 -35.28 -2.39 -2.39
N THR A 464 -35.16 -3.71 -2.28
CA THR A 464 -35.80 -4.55 -1.26
C THR A 464 -34.79 -5.53 -0.67
N LYS A 465 -35.15 -6.17 0.44
CA LYS A 465 -34.32 -7.14 1.15
C LYS A 465 -34.44 -8.56 0.58
N LYS A 466 -35.42 -8.79 -0.33
CA LYS A 466 -35.69 -10.12 -0.89
C LYS A 466 -34.50 -10.61 -1.74
N GLY A 467 -34.04 -11.84 -1.49
CA GLY A 467 -32.99 -12.50 -2.19
C GLY A 467 -33.22 -13.99 -2.38
N ILE A 468 -32.45 -14.59 -3.27
CA ILE A 468 -32.47 -16.00 -3.59
C ILE A 468 -31.03 -16.55 -3.61
N GLN A 469 -30.82 -17.74 -3.11
CA GLN A 469 -29.64 -18.53 -3.42
C GLN A 469 -29.81 -19.08 -4.83
N ALA A 470 -28.88 -18.75 -5.72
CA ALA A 470 -28.99 -19.02 -7.12
C ALA A 470 -27.62 -19.35 -7.74
N THR A 471 -27.61 -20.26 -8.70
CA THR A 471 -26.42 -20.67 -9.45
C THR A 471 -26.28 -19.92 -10.77
N ASN A 472 -27.39 -19.36 -11.26
CA ASN A 472 -27.42 -18.63 -12.52
C ASN A 472 -28.32 -17.39 -12.47
N PHE A 473 -28.15 -16.51 -13.44
CA PHE A 473 -28.88 -15.23 -13.50
C PHE A 473 -30.37 -15.39 -13.77
N ASN A 474 -30.81 -16.48 -14.48
CA ASN A 474 -32.21 -16.73 -14.80
C ASN A 474 -33.05 -16.99 -13.54
N GLU A 475 -32.51 -17.73 -12.56
CA GLU A 475 -33.16 -17.98 -11.27
C GLU A 475 -33.44 -16.65 -10.50
N VAL A 476 -32.45 -15.74 -10.53
CA VAL A 476 -32.57 -14.43 -9.88
C VAL A 476 -33.66 -13.58 -10.54
N THR A 477 -33.73 -13.59 -11.87
CA THR A 477 -34.73 -12.80 -12.63
C THR A 477 -36.12 -13.41 -12.57
N ASP A 478 -36.27 -14.74 -12.65
CA ASP A 478 -37.56 -15.44 -12.52
C ASP A 478 -38.22 -15.18 -11.16
N THR A 479 -37.44 -15.14 -10.11
CA THR A 479 -37.89 -14.80 -8.75
C THR A 479 -38.03 -13.31 -8.47
N LYS A 480 -37.60 -12.44 -9.38
CA LYS A 480 -37.57 -10.99 -9.23
C LYS A 480 -36.74 -10.54 -8.01
N SER A 481 -35.74 -11.29 -7.64
CA SER A 481 -34.90 -11.02 -6.46
C SER A 481 -34.05 -9.79 -6.64
N LYS A 482 -33.73 -9.10 -5.54
CA LYS A 482 -32.88 -7.91 -5.50
C LYS A 482 -31.56 -8.16 -4.75
N ASN A 483 -31.43 -9.35 -4.18
CA ASN A 483 -30.23 -9.89 -3.61
C ASN A 483 -30.01 -11.30 -4.18
N VAL A 484 -28.78 -11.65 -4.44
CA VAL A 484 -28.34 -12.99 -4.81
C VAL A 484 -27.28 -13.48 -3.83
N PHE A 485 -27.31 -14.74 -3.53
CA PHE A 485 -26.30 -15.46 -2.73
C PHE A 485 -25.82 -16.66 -3.51
N PHE A 486 -24.52 -16.93 -3.44
CA PHE A 486 -23.91 -18.15 -3.93
C PHE A 486 -22.70 -18.54 -3.09
N ASN A 487 -22.37 -19.84 -3.10
CA ASN A 487 -21.11 -20.35 -2.55
C ASN A 487 -19.99 -20.17 -3.57
N LEU A 488 -18.84 -19.71 -3.09
CA LEU A 488 -17.59 -19.69 -3.82
C LEU A 488 -16.66 -20.69 -3.13
N TYR A 489 -16.45 -21.81 -3.80
CA TYR A 489 -15.61 -22.87 -3.27
C TYR A 489 -14.14 -22.64 -3.59
N ILE A 490 -13.29 -22.94 -2.61
CA ILE A 490 -11.84 -22.77 -2.80
C ILE A 490 -11.28 -23.81 -3.78
N SER A 491 -11.94 -24.99 -3.90
CA SER A 491 -11.59 -25.96 -4.95
C SER A 491 -11.74 -25.37 -6.35
N ASP A 492 -12.79 -24.55 -6.59
CA ASP A 492 -12.98 -23.88 -7.89
C ASP A 492 -11.84 -22.90 -8.22
N LEU A 493 -11.33 -22.21 -7.20
CA LEU A 493 -10.19 -21.30 -7.36
C LEU A 493 -8.88 -22.05 -7.66
N MET A 494 -8.77 -23.29 -7.20
CA MET A 494 -7.57 -24.14 -7.34
C MET A 494 -7.59 -25.03 -8.58
N ARG A 495 -8.68 -25.05 -9.35
CA ARG A 495 -8.76 -25.83 -10.59
C ARG A 495 -7.85 -25.26 -11.66
N GLU A 496 -7.25 -26.14 -12.47
CA GLU A 496 -6.32 -25.79 -13.55
C GLU A 496 -6.91 -26.05 -14.95
N ASP A 497 -8.24 -26.25 -15.03
CA ASP A 497 -8.93 -26.75 -16.22
C ASP A 497 -9.02 -25.75 -17.37
N SER A 498 -9.13 -24.46 -17.10
CA SER A 498 -9.07 -23.43 -18.14
C SER A 498 -8.98 -22.02 -17.55
N GLY A 499 -8.38 -21.11 -18.28
CA GLY A 499 -8.36 -19.70 -17.89
C GLY A 499 -7.61 -19.42 -16.60
N VAL A 500 -6.47 -20.06 -16.39
CA VAL A 500 -5.62 -19.85 -15.22
C VAL A 500 -4.97 -18.47 -15.30
N GLU A 501 -5.17 -17.68 -14.25
CA GLU A 501 -4.60 -16.35 -14.11
C GLU A 501 -3.38 -16.38 -13.18
N THR A 502 -2.33 -15.67 -13.57
CA THR A 502 -1.11 -15.51 -12.75
C THR A 502 -1.28 -14.37 -11.77
N TYR A 503 -1.05 -14.63 -10.48
CA TYR A 503 -1.13 -13.63 -9.42
C TYR A 503 0.16 -13.56 -8.59
N LYS A 504 0.74 -12.36 -8.47
CA LYS A 504 1.94 -12.14 -7.66
C LYS A 504 1.57 -11.63 -6.28
N TYR A 505 2.03 -12.33 -5.24
CA TYR A 505 1.78 -11.95 -3.85
C TYR A 505 3.00 -12.22 -2.98
N ASN A 506 3.50 -11.19 -2.29
CA ASN A 506 4.61 -11.27 -1.34
C ASN A 506 5.85 -12.02 -1.88
N GLY A 507 6.21 -11.71 -3.15
CA GLY A 507 7.38 -12.29 -3.82
C GLY A 507 7.19 -13.69 -4.37
N LYS A 508 5.98 -14.30 -4.26
CA LYS A 508 5.64 -15.60 -4.83
C LYS A 508 4.60 -15.42 -5.94
N THR A 509 4.71 -16.23 -6.98
CA THR A 509 3.73 -16.34 -8.05
C THR A 509 2.75 -17.45 -7.73
N TYR A 510 1.47 -17.18 -7.89
CA TYR A 510 0.35 -18.12 -7.74
C TYR A 510 -0.37 -18.22 -9.06
N HIS A 511 -1.03 -19.35 -9.27
CA HIS A 511 -1.88 -19.63 -10.42
C HIS A 511 -3.27 -19.94 -9.89
N PHE A 512 -4.25 -19.14 -10.26
CA PHE A 512 -5.64 -19.30 -9.82
C PHE A 512 -6.56 -19.42 -11.02
N ASN A 513 -7.61 -20.21 -10.89
CA ASN A 513 -8.66 -20.25 -11.89
C ASN A 513 -9.30 -18.86 -12.04
N GLY A 514 -9.59 -18.47 -13.27
CA GLY A 514 -10.17 -17.16 -13.60
C GLY A 514 -11.60 -16.97 -13.11
N LEU A 515 -12.31 -18.01 -12.67
CA LEU A 515 -13.67 -17.95 -12.12
C LEU A 515 -14.65 -17.20 -13.03
N TYR A 516 -14.58 -17.39 -14.34
CA TYR A 516 -15.34 -16.62 -15.32
C TYR A 516 -16.85 -16.79 -15.20
N GLY A 517 -17.32 -18.00 -14.80
CA GLY A 517 -18.74 -18.23 -14.54
C GLY A 517 -19.28 -17.36 -13.40
N TYR A 518 -18.54 -17.30 -12.29
CA TYR A 518 -18.87 -16.40 -11.17
C TYR A 518 -18.78 -14.94 -11.59
N GLU A 519 -17.77 -14.56 -12.35
CA GLU A 519 -17.59 -13.20 -12.85
C GLU A 519 -18.77 -12.76 -13.71
N TYR A 520 -19.22 -13.64 -14.64
CA TYR A 520 -20.39 -13.37 -15.49
C TYR A 520 -21.66 -13.15 -14.67
N LEU A 521 -21.98 -14.05 -13.72
CA LEU A 521 -23.14 -13.91 -12.84
C LEU A 521 -23.09 -12.58 -12.06
N VAL A 522 -21.92 -12.24 -11.48
CA VAL A 522 -21.73 -10.99 -10.72
C VAL A 522 -21.95 -9.77 -11.61
N GLN A 523 -21.42 -9.77 -12.82
CA GLN A 523 -21.57 -8.67 -13.78
C GLN A 523 -23.03 -8.48 -14.18
N GLN A 524 -23.74 -9.58 -14.49
CA GLN A 524 -25.17 -9.52 -14.82
C GLN A 524 -26.00 -8.94 -13.66
N CYS A 525 -25.74 -9.40 -12.44
CA CYS A 525 -26.42 -8.90 -11.24
C CYS A 525 -26.12 -7.42 -11.00
N ASN A 526 -24.84 -7.02 -11.09
CA ASN A 526 -24.44 -5.62 -10.91
C ASN A 526 -25.12 -4.71 -11.94
N ALA A 527 -25.15 -5.11 -13.22
CA ALA A 527 -25.80 -4.35 -14.30
C ALA A 527 -27.30 -4.15 -14.09
N LYS A 528 -27.97 -5.06 -13.37
CA LYS A 528 -29.41 -4.98 -13.05
C LYS A 528 -29.70 -4.43 -11.65
N GLY A 529 -28.69 -3.93 -10.94
CA GLY A 529 -28.84 -3.38 -9.60
C GLY A 529 -29.33 -4.45 -8.61
N ILE A 530 -28.73 -5.64 -8.66
CA ILE A 530 -28.92 -6.75 -7.75
C ILE A 530 -27.71 -6.84 -6.86
N GLN A 531 -27.89 -6.90 -5.55
CA GLN A 531 -26.80 -6.99 -4.59
C GLN A 531 -26.28 -8.44 -4.55
N VAL A 532 -24.96 -8.58 -4.64
CA VAL A 532 -24.29 -9.87 -4.62
C VAL A 532 -23.70 -10.15 -3.25
N THR A 533 -23.98 -11.34 -2.73
CA THR A 533 -23.40 -11.95 -1.52
C THR A 533 -22.71 -13.26 -1.91
N ALA A 534 -21.45 -13.39 -1.60
CA ALA A 534 -20.70 -14.63 -1.80
C ALA A 534 -20.23 -15.18 -0.45
N GLN A 535 -20.36 -16.49 -0.26
CA GLN A 535 -19.83 -17.22 0.87
C GLN A 535 -18.61 -18.01 0.42
N ILE A 536 -17.47 -17.78 1.07
CA ILE A 536 -16.23 -18.50 0.81
C ILE A 536 -16.18 -19.71 1.72
N SER A 537 -16.04 -20.90 1.13
CA SER A 537 -15.93 -22.18 1.84
C SER A 537 -14.80 -23.02 1.29
N ILE A 538 -14.06 -23.68 2.17
CA ILE A 538 -13.14 -24.76 1.78
C ILE A 538 -13.97 -26.05 1.80
N ASP A 539 -14.33 -26.52 0.63
CA ASP A 539 -15.04 -27.75 0.44
C ASP A 539 -14.14 -28.98 0.63
N LYS A 540 -14.76 -30.17 0.84
CA LYS A 540 -14.05 -31.45 0.99
C LYS A 540 -13.55 -31.93 -0.36
N ASN A 541 -12.39 -31.43 -0.78
CA ASN A 541 -11.75 -31.72 -2.06
C ASN A 541 -10.26 -32.02 -1.86
N ALA A 542 -9.70 -32.93 -2.63
CA ALA A 542 -8.29 -33.29 -2.56
C ALA A 542 -7.38 -32.08 -2.82
N SER A 543 -7.76 -31.18 -3.73
CA SER A 543 -6.99 -29.99 -4.05
C SER A 543 -6.88 -28.99 -2.89
N THR A 544 -7.90 -28.93 -2.03
CA THR A 544 -7.96 -27.98 -0.88
C THR A 544 -7.29 -28.52 0.37
N GLN A 545 -6.94 -29.80 0.42
CA GLN A 545 -6.44 -30.46 1.62
C GLN A 545 -5.18 -29.80 2.20
N SER A 546 -4.29 -29.27 1.36
CA SER A 546 -3.08 -28.57 1.78
C SER A 546 -3.35 -27.27 2.56
N LEU A 547 -4.58 -26.75 2.49
CA LEU A 547 -5.01 -25.53 3.15
C LEU A 547 -5.62 -25.78 4.53
N THR A 548 -5.89 -27.03 4.86
CA THR A 548 -6.59 -27.48 6.08
C THR A 548 -5.62 -28.03 7.12
N THR A 549 -6.14 -28.40 8.27
CA THR A 549 -5.38 -29.09 9.33
C THR A 549 -5.28 -30.59 9.10
N GLY A 550 -5.72 -31.08 7.96
CA GLY A 550 -5.82 -32.52 7.61
C GLY A 550 -7.27 -33.00 7.52
N ASN A 551 -7.43 -34.28 7.23
CA ASN A 551 -8.74 -34.89 7.10
C ASN A 551 -9.50 -34.90 8.44
N SER A 552 -10.79 -34.57 8.37
CA SER A 552 -11.69 -34.69 9.48
C SER A 552 -12.02 -36.16 9.76
N PRO A 553 -12.09 -36.62 11.03
CA PRO A 553 -12.57 -37.91 11.41
C PRO A 553 -14.09 -38.02 11.40
N TYR A 554 -14.81 -36.90 11.21
CA TYR A 554 -16.26 -36.82 11.31
C TYR A 554 -16.90 -36.97 9.93
N ALA A 555 -17.88 -37.90 9.84
CA ALA A 555 -18.62 -38.14 8.59
C ALA A 555 -19.42 -36.91 8.13
N GLU A 556 -19.86 -36.10 9.10
CA GLU A 556 -20.62 -34.87 8.85
C GLU A 556 -19.83 -33.73 8.26
N THR A 557 -18.52 -33.86 8.10
CA THR A 557 -17.71 -32.73 7.59
C THR A 557 -17.93 -32.48 6.10
N ALA A 558 -18.54 -31.36 5.81
CA ALA A 558 -18.72 -30.85 4.45
C ALA A 558 -17.69 -29.76 4.13
N TYR A 559 -17.39 -28.87 5.10
CA TYR A 559 -16.46 -27.74 4.92
C TYR A 559 -15.37 -27.70 5.98
N TYR A 560 -14.22 -27.21 5.55
CA TYR A 560 -13.04 -27.02 6.39
C TYR A 560 -12.77 -25.55 6.66
N GLY A 561 -12.10 -25.27 7.77
CA GLY A 561 -11.52 -23.97 8.04
C GLY A 561 -10.04 -23.91 7.67
N TRP A 562 -9.51 -22.72 7.58
CA TRP A 562 -8.13 -22.44 7.21
C TRP A 562 -7.14 -22.82 8.31
N ASN A 563 -6.09 -23.55 7.94
CA ASN A 563 -4.96 -23.82 8.84
C ASN A 563 -4.07 -22.56 8.97
N THR A 564 -4.54 -21.62 9.78
CA THR A 564 -3.83 -20.35 9.95
C THR A 564 -2.56 -20.44 10.80
N ASP A 565 -2.25 -21.60 11.39
CA ASP A 565 -1.00 -21.87 12.09
C ASP A 565 0.14 -22.21 11.11
N ASN A 566 -0.19 -22.78 9.97
CA ASN A 566 0.79 -23.07 8.94
C ASN A 566 1.11 -21.80 8.14
N ALA A 567 2.39 -21.43 8.11
CA ALA A 567 2.83 -20.21 7.44
C ALA A 567 2.63 -20.24 5.91
N ALA A 568 2.79 -21.39 5.26
CA ALA A 568 2.58 -21.54 3.82
C ALA A 568 1.09 -21.45 3.47
N THR A 569 0.23 -22.15 4.23
CA THR A 569 -1.23 -22.06 4.11
C THR A 569 -1.71 -20.63 4.30
N ARG A 570 -1.23 -19.94 5.33
CA ARG A 570 -1.59 -18.53 5.56
C ARG A 570 -1.19 -17.64 4.38
N GLN A 571 0.01 -17.78 3.85
CA GLN A 571 0.43 -16.98 2.71
C GLN A 571 -0.40 -17.26 1.46
N THR A 572 -0.78 -18.53 1.23
CA THR A 572 -1.67 -18.92 0.14
C THR A 572 -3.08 -18.35 0.35
N MET A 573 -3.64 -18.46 1.55
CA MET A 573 -4.93 -17.86 1.92
C MET A 573 -4.94 -16.35 1.69
N GLU A 574 -3.90 -15.64 2.15
CA GLU A 574 -3.75 -14.20 1.96
C GLU A 574 -3.71 -13.83 0.47
N ALA A 575 -3.00 -14.62 -0.35
CA ALA A 575 -2.92 -14.42 -1.80
C ALA A 575 -4.28 -14.67 -2.48
N MET A 576 -4.99 -15.75 -2.11
CA MET A 576 -6.33 -16.05 -2.62
C MET A 576 -7.32 -14.93 -2.30
N PHE A 577 -7.36 -14.48 -1.04
CA PHE A 577 -8.26 -13.40 -0.65
C PHE A 577 -7.92 -12.06 -1.32
N ALA A 578 -6.64 -11.75 -1.53
CA ALA A 578 -6.22 -10.57 -2.25
C ALA A 578 -6.67 -10.63 -3.72
N TYR A 579 -6.46 -11.78 -4.40
CA TYR A 579 -6.91 -12.03 -5.76
C TYR A 579 -8.43 -11.88 -5.89
N LEU A 580 -9.20 -12.55 -5.03
CA LEU A 580 -10.66 -12.47 -5.02
C LEU A 580 -11.14 -11.05 -4.75
N GLY A 581 -10.53 -10.34 -3.81
CA GLY A 581 -10.85 -8.96 -3.50
C GLY A 581 -10.62 -8.01 -4.68
N GLU A 582 -9.53 -8.20 -5.43
CA GLU A 582 -9.23 -7.41 -6.63
C GLU A 582 -10.14 -7.79 -7.80
N LYS A 583 -10.35 -9.09 -8.05
CA LYS A 583 -11.19 -9.59 -9.13
C LYS A 583 -12.65 -9.13 -8.97
N PHE A 584 -13.20 -9.27 -7.79
CA PHE A 584 -14.58 -8.91 -7.47
C PHE A 584 -14.72 -7.58 -6.69
N GLY A 585 -13.78 -6.66 -6.85
CA GLY A 585 -13.82 -5.31 -6.30
C GLY A 585 -13.96 -4.21 -7.34
N ARG A 586 -14.06 -4.55 -8.63
CA ARG A 586 -14.14 -3.62 -9.77
C ARG A 586 -15.49 -2.91 -9.84
N ASN A 587 -15.60 -1.83 -10.61
CA ASN A 587 -16.85 -1.05 -10.69
C ASN A 587 -18.00 -1.81 -11.36
N ASN A 588 -17.70 -2.63 -12.33
CA ASN A 588 -18.67 -3.41 -13.10
C ASN A 588 -18.76 -4.89 -12.70
N CYS A 589 -17.91 -5.33 -11.78
CA CYS A 589 -17.89 -6.69 -11.26
C CYS A 589 -17.51 -6.67 -9.78
N TYR A 590 -18.51 -6.61 -8.88
CA TYR A 590 -18.24 -6.52 -7.45
C TYR A 590 -19.21 -7.34 -6.60
N ILE A 591 -18.64 -7.93 -5.57
CA ILE A 591 -19.36 -8.58 -4.49
C ILE A 591 -19.50 -7.57 -3.35
N SER A 592 -20.75 -7.28 -2.96
CA SER A 592 -21.06 -6.32 -1.90
C SER A 592 -20.84 -6.90 -0.51
N ASN A 593 -21.20 -8.19 -0.33
CA ASN A 593 -21.16 -8.90 0.93
C ASN A 593 -20.32 -10.18 0.77
N TRP A 594 -19.40 -10.35 1.70
CA TRP A 594 -18.53 -11.52 1.76
C TRP A 594 -18.75 -12.27 3.05
N ILE A 595 -19.06 -13.53 3.00
CA ILE A 595 -19.23 -14.41 4.16
C ILE A 595 -18.02 -15.33 4.21
N LEU A 596 -17.40 -15.49 5.37
CA LEU A 596 -16.32 -16.47 5.58
C LEU A 596 -16.84 -17.70 6.31
N GLY A 597 -16.91 -18.79 5.59
CA GLY A 597 -17.38 -20.06 6.12
C GLY A 597 -18.90 -20.12 6.29
N ASN A 598 -19.45 -21.33 6.39
CA ASN A 598 -20.85 -21.61 6.63
C ASN A 598 -21.04 -21.99 8.10
N GLU A 599 -22.05 -21.46 8.79
CA GLU A 599 -22.46 -21.87 10.14
C GLU A 599 -21.29 -22.28 11.05
N VAL A 600 -20.30 -21.38 11.17
CA VAL A 600 -18.97 -21.74 11.73
C VAL A 600 -19.00 -22.27 13.15
N ASN A 601 -20.09 -22.03 13.91
CA ASN A 601 -20.32 -22.64 15.23
C ASN A 601 -20.62 -24.13 15.16
N SER A 602 -21.06 -24.65 14.00
CA SER A 602 -21.22 -26.08 13.69
C SER A 602 -19.90 -26.66 13.17
N ALA A 603 -18.85 -26.58 14.02
CA ALA A 603 -17.46 -26.67 13.60
C ALA A 603 -17.07 -27.98 12.89
N SER A 604 -17.52 -29.17 13.40
CA SER A 604 -17.19 -30.43 12.74
C SER A 604 -17.89 -30.64 11.41
N GLY A 605 -19.02 -29.96 11.18
CA GLY A 605 -19.73 -30.00 9.89
C GLY A 605 -19.22 -28.99 8.89
N TYR A 606 -19.13 -27.72 9.30
CA TYR A 606 -19.04 -26.63 8.34
C TYR A 606 -17.83 -25.69 8.49
N TYR A 607 -16.93 -25.94 9.44
CA TYR A 607 -15.68 -25.19 9.56
C TYR A 607 -14.63 -25.96 10.37
N TYR A 608 -14.31 -27.17 9.94
CA TYR A 608 -13.38 -28.04 10.66
C TYR A 608 -11.95 -27.53 10.58
N VAL A 609 -11.34 -27.26 11.74
CA VAL A 609 -9.95 -26.79 11.88
C VAL A 609 -9.09 -27.72 12.73
N GLY A 610 -9.45 -29.00 12.80
CA GLY A 610 -8.77 -29.99 13.67
C GLY A 610 -9.37 -30.05 15.06
N ASN A 611 -8.88 -31.01 15.87
CA ASN A 611 -9.27 -31.15 17.27
C ASN A 611 -8.55 -30.10 18.12
N VAL A 612 -9.14 -28.92 18.21
CA VAL A 612 -8.57 -27.77 18.93
C VAL A 612 -9.52 -27.26 20.02
N SER A 613 -8.99 -26.55 20.99
CA SER A 613 -9.83 -25.88 21.99
C SER A 613 -10.69 -24.78 21.33
N PHE A 614 -11.82 -24.43 21.95
CA PHE A 614 -12.69 -23.36 21.47
C PHE A 614 -11.96 -22.02 21.31
N SER A 615 -11.11 -21.65 22.26
CA SER A 615 -10.31 -20.42 22.15
C SER A 615 -9.35 -20.46 20.97
N LYS A 616 -8.78 -21.61 20.66
CA LYS A 616 -7.92 -21.82 19.50
C LYS A 616 -8.71 -21.73 18.19
N PHE A 617 -9.87 -22.37 18.14
CA PHE A 617 -10.83 -22.28 17.04
C PHE A 617 -11.16 -20.83 16.71
N ILE A 618 -11.58 -20.05 17.73
CA ILE A 618 -11.89 -18.61 17.60
C ILE A 618 -10.69 -17.82 17.08
N SER A 619 -9.49 -18.16 17.57
CA SER A 619 -8.26 -17.48 17.10
C SER A 619 -7.96 -17.77 15.63
N MET A 620 -8.10 -19.00 15.18
CA MET A 620 -7.86 -19.42 13.79
C MET A 620 -8.91 -18.79 12.86
N TYR A 621 -10.18 -18.85 13.22
CA TYR A 621 -11.26 -18.22 12.49
C TYR A 621 -11.09 -16.70 12.38
N SER A 622 -10.80 -16.04 13.50
CA SER A 622 -10.63 -14.57 13.52
C SER A 622 -9.44 -14.12 12.67
N GLU A 623 -8.38 -14.93 12.59
CA GLU A 623 -7.24 -14.62 11.73
C GLU A 623 -7.60 -14.73 10.25
N ALA A 624 -8.31 -15.79 9.84
CA ALA A 624 -8.79 -15.93 8.47
C ALA A 624 -9.78 -14.80 8.11
N PHE A 625 -10.70 -14.48 9.03
CA PHE A 625 -11.65 -13.38 8.87
C PHE A 625 -10.94 -12.03 8.68
N ARG A 626 -9.93 -11.74 9.48
CA ARG A 626 -9.11 -10.53 9.36
C ARG A 626 -8.45 -10.44 7.99
N CYS A 627 -7.89 -11.55 7.50
CA CYS A 627 -7.27 -11.59 6.18
C CYS A 627 -8.29 -11.26 5.07
N LEU A 628 -9.45 -11.92 5.08
CA LEU A 628 -10.51 -11.63 4.11
C LEU A 628 -10.98 -10.16 4.23
N TYR A 629 -11.21 -9.70 5.46
CA TYR A 629 -11.63 -8.32 5.70
C TYR A 629 -10.66 -7.30 5.11
N ASN A 630 -9.37 -7.45 5.36
CA ASN A 630 -8.36 -6.53 4.84
C ASN A 630 -8.24 -6.60 3.32
N ALA A 631 -8.27 -7.79 2.74
CA ALA A 631 -8.17 -8.00 1.30
C ALA A 631 -9.32 -7.33 0.54
N VAL A 632 -10.57 -7.66 0.89
CA VAL A 632 -11.74 -7.12 0.17
C VAL A 632 -11.94 -5.62 0.43
N ARG A 633 -11.65 -5.16 1.66
CA ARG A 633 -11.80 -3.74 2.01
C ARG A 633 -10.73 -2.86 1.39
N SER A 634 -9.50 -3.36 1.20
CA SER A 634 -8.45 -2.62 0.52
C SER A 634 -8.64 -2.57 -1.00
N SER A 635 -9.45 -3.46 -1.56
CA SER A 635 -9.79 -3.49 -2.98
C SER A 635 -11.06 -2.67 -3.28
N ARG A 636 -12.14 -2.89 -2.50
CA ARG A 636 -13.37 -2.09 -2.55
C ARG A 636 -13.76 -1.64 -1.15
N GLY A 637 -13.52 -0.38 -0.85
CA GLY A 637 -13.68 0.18 0.50
C GLY A 637 -15.08 0.06 1.09
N SER A 638 -16.12 -0.12 0.29
CA SER A 638 -17.52 -0.25 0.74
C SER A 638 -17.98 -1.70 0.99
N SER A 639 -17.27 -2.74 0.54
CA SER A 639 -17.67 -4.13 0.76
C SER A 639 -17.80 -4.47 2.25
N LYS A 640 -18.72 -5.35 2.59
CA LYS A 640 -18.94 -5.84 3.95
C LYS A 640 -18.50 -7.28 4.11
N VAL A 641 -18.03 -7.65 5.30
CA VAL A 641 -17.61 -9.02 5.64
C VAL A 641 -18.41 -9.51 6.84
N PHE A 642 -18.85 -10.76 6.76
CA PHE A 642 -19.78 -11.38 7.68
C PHE A 642 -19.21 -12.66 8.27
N ILE A 643 -19.42 -12.87 9.57
CA ILE A 643 -19.39 -14.19 10.21
C ILE A 643 -20.74 -14.84 9.99
N CYS A 644 -20.79 -16.16 9.73
CA CYS A 644 -22.03 -16.92 9.52
C CYS A 644 -22.29 -17.87 10.68
N LEU A 645 -23.51 -17.83 11.23
CA LEU A 645 -23.91 -18.67 12.38
C LEU A 645 -25.30 -19.29 12.13
N ASP A 646 -25.53 -20.47 12.75
CA ASP A 646 -26.80 -21.15 12.76
C ASP A 646 -27.78 -20.60 13.83
N ASN A 647 -28.94 -21.22 13.92
CA ASN A 647 -30.03 -20.83 14.83
C ASN A 647 -29.86 -21.27 16.29
N CYS A 648 -28.84 -22.06 16.63
CA CYS A 648 -28.60 -22.64 17.97
C CYS A 648 -27.98 -21.57 18.90
N CYS A 649 -28.79 -20.69 19.46
CA CYS A 649 -28.34 -19.52 20.22
C CYS A 649 -27.53 -19.87 21.48
N ASN A 650 -28.16 -20.58 22.44
CA ASN A 650 -27.50 -21.03 23.68
C ASN A 650 -27.38 -22.56 23.79
N GLN A 651 -27.73 -23.28 22.75
CA GLN A 651 -27.63 -24.72 22.64
C GLN A 651 -26.56 -25.07 21.60
N LYS A 652 -25.96 -26.24 21.78
CA LYS A 652 -25.18 -26.90 20.75
C LYS A 652 -26.13 -27.70 19.85
N ASN A 653 -25.83 -27.75 18.55
CA ASN A 653 -26.54 -28.64 17.62
C ASN A 653 -26.07 -30.10 17.76
N ALA A 654 -26.50 -30.97 16.86
CA ALA A 654 -26.18 -32.40 16.88
C ALA A 654 -24.78 -32.74 16.32
N PHE A 655 -24.02 -31.81 15.85
CA PHE A 655 -22.68 -32.06 15.33
C PHE A 655 -21.69 -32.47 16.43
N SER A 656 -20.73 -33.31 16.10
CA SER A 656 -19.73 -33.86 17.04
C SER A 656 -18.94 -32.77 17.75
N VAL A 657 -18.53 -31.73 17.00
CA VAL A 657 -17.92 -30.54 17.55
C VAL A 657 -18.74 -29.33 17.14
N CYS A 658 -19.40 -28.71 18.07
CA CYS A 658 -20.20 -27.54 17.87
C CYS A 658 -20.21 -26.61 19.10
N TYR A 659 -20.52 -25.35 18.86
CA TYR A 659 -20.57 -24.30 19.85
C TYR A 659 -21.92 -23.56 19.75
N SER A 660 -22.36 -22.90 20.80
CA SER A 660 -23.55 -22.04 20.71
C SER A 660 -23.23 -20.81 19.86
N ALA A 661 -24.20 -20.39 19.02
CA ALA A 661 -24.01 -19.23 18.12
C ALA A 661 -23.66 -17.95 18.88
N LYS A 662 -24.34 -17.73 20.04
CA LYS A 662 -24.07 -16.57 20.91
C LYS A 662 -22.63 -16.58 21.44
N SER A 663 -22.16 -17.70 21.97
CA SER A 663 -20.80 -17.80 22.52
C SER A 663 -19.74 -17.60 21.41
N THR A 664 -19.99 -18.15 20.23
CA THR A 664 -19.12 -17.98 19.06
C THR A 664 -19.04 -16.51 18.66
N LEU A 665 -20.18 -15.83 18.57
CA LEU A 665 -20.25 -14.42 18.21
C LEU A 665 -19.51 -13.52 19.20
N ASP A 666 -19.74 -13.74 20.53
CA ASP A 666 -19.15 -12.91 21.58
C ASP A 666 -17.61 -13.06 21.64
N ASN A 667 -17.14 -14.31 21.53
CA ASN A 667 -15.71 -14.59 21.53
C ASN A 667 -15.02 -14.13 20.25
N PHE A 668 -15.67 -14.28 19.12
CA PHE A 668 -15.18 -13.71 17.84
C PHE A 668 -15.07 -12.18 17.91
N ALA A 669 -16.12 -11.49 18.38
CA ALA A 669 -16.13 -10.04 18.47
C ALA A 669 -15.00 -9.51 19.37
N THR A 670 -14.76 -10.19 20.49
CA THR A 670 -13.65 -9.89 21.40
C THR A 670 -12.32 -10.11 20.68
N LYS A 671 -12.13 -11.30 20.10
CA LYS A 671 -10.87 -11.70 19.48
C LYS A 671 -10.46 -10.83 18.31
N ILE A 672 -11.39 -10.53 17.42
CA ILE A 672 -11.09 -9.70 16.25
C ILE A 672 -10.71 -8.26 16.63
N SER A 673 -11.32 -7.72 17.70
CA SER A 673 -10.98 -6.39 18.21
C SER A 673 -9.60 -6.33 18.86
N GLU A 674 -9.16 -7.42 19.51
CA GLU A 674 -7.80 -7.57 20.05
C GLU A 674 -6.76 -7.65 18.93
N MET A 675 -7.07 -8.38 17.87
CA MET A 675 -6.16 -8.58 16.74
C MET A 675 -5.94 -7.31 15.93
N GLN A 676 -7.02 -6.61 15.59
CA GLN A 676 -6.99 -5.43 14.75
C GLN A 676 -8.06 -4.43 15.15
N LYS A 677 -7.68 -3.16 15.33
CA LYS A 677 -8.62 -2.09 15.63
C LYS A 677 -9.50 -1.75 14.42
N ASN A 678 -10.73 -1.31 14.71
CA ASN A 678 -11.69 -0.77 13.72
C ASN A 678 -12.13 -1.79 12.64
N VAL A 679 -12.18 -3.07 12.96
CA VAL A 679 -12.77 -4.08 12.08
C VAL A 679 -14.30 -3.98 12.19
N ASN A 680 -14.96 -3.49 11.14
CA ASN A 680 -16.41 -3.37 11.06
C ASN A 680 -17.01 -4.65 10.45
N TRP A 681 -17.09 -5.69 11.26
CA TRP A 681 -17.67 -6.97 10.86
C TRP A 681 -19.21 -6.93 10.93
N ASN A 682 -19.87 -7.91 10.30
CA ASN A 682 -21.30 -8.07 10.22
C ASN A 682 -21.69 -9.54 10.46
N LEU A 683 -22.97 -9.81 10.64
CA LEU A 683 -23.49 -11.14 10.93
C LEU A 683 -24.37 -11.65 9.78
N ALA A 684 -24.02 -12.81 9.23
CA ALA A 684 -24.88 -13.66 8.44
C ALA A 684 -25.51 -14.70 9.38
N TYR A 685 -26.78 -14.95 9.30
CA TYR A 685 -27.49 -15.77 10.25
C TYR A 685 -28.54 -16.64 9.55
N HIS A 686 -28.58 -17.94 9.87
CA HIS A 686 -29.52 -18.88 9.37
C HIS A 686 -30.62 -19.12 10.40
N ALA A 687 -31.73 -18.40 10.28
CA ALA A 687 -32.83 -18.43 11.24
C ALA A 687 -33.89 -19.49 10.89
N TYR A 688 -33.44 -20.70 10.52
CA TYR A 688 -34.31 -21.84 10.24
C TYR A 688 -35.21 -22.17 11.42
N ASN A 689 -36.39 -22.72 11.12
CA ASN A 689 -37.31 -23.14 12.17
C ASN A 689 -36.83 -24.43 12.88
N GLN A 690 -37.40 -24.68 14.04
CA GLN A 690 -37.23 -25.91 14.80
C GLN A 690 -38.58 -26.51 15.14
N PRO A 691 -38.88 -27.72 14.66
CA PRO A 691 -38.08 -28.53 13.73
C PRO A 691 -38.04 -27.92 12.31
N LEU A 692 -36.96 -28.24 11.55
CA LEU A 692 -36.74 -27.68 10.21
C LEU A 692 -37.83 -28.09 9.19
N SER A 693 -38.45 -29.25 9.36
CA SER A 693 -39.54 -29.74 8.53
C SER A 693 -40.86 -28.98 8.72
N ASP A 694 -41.04 -28.29 9.87
CA ASP A 694 -42.24 -27.51 10.13
C ASP A 694 -42.07 -26.05 9.70
N PRO A 695 -42.83 -25.58 8.68
CA PRO A 695 -42.73 -24.19 8.25
C PRO A 695 -43.45 -23.21 9.18
N GLN A 696 -44.29 -23.69 10.12
CA GLN A 696 -45.17 -22.86 10.94
C GLN A 696 -44.46 -22.26 12.16
N PHE A 697 -43.46 -21.46 11.98
CA PHE A 697 -42.63 -20.87 13.06
C PHE A 697 -43.45 -19.94 14.00
N TRP A 698 -44.66 -19.55 13.63
CA TRP A 698 -45.54 -18.69 14.44
C TRP A 698 -46.35 -19.46 15.46
N SER A 699 -46.46 -20.77 15.35
CA SER A 699 -47.23 -21.69 16.17
C SER A 699 -46.32 -22.76 16.80
N GLY A 700 -46.86 -23.72 17.47
CA GLY A 700 -46.19 -24.90 17.97
C GLY A 700 -45.90 -24.88 19.47
N ALA A 701 -45.69 -26.09 19.99
CA ALA A 701 -45.34 -26.37 21.36
C ALA A 701 -43.91 -25.84 21.66
N ASN A 702 -43.51 -25.70 22.93
CA ASN A 702 -42.20 -25.26 23.34
C ASN A 702 -41.88 -23.78 23.15
N ALA A 703 -42.83 -22.90 23.41
CA ALA A 703 -42.60 -21.44 23.38
C ALA A 703 -41.42 -20.99 24.24
N SER A 704 -41.08 -21.73 25.29
CA SER A 704 -39.92 -21.50 26.17
C SER A 704 -38.57 -21.60 25.48
N MET A 705 -38.49 -22.29 24.33
CA MET A 705 -37.25 -22.38 23.54
C MET A 705 -36.94 -21.11 22.70
N PHE A 706 -37.93 -20.23 22.53
CA PHE A 706 -37.93 -19.05 21.66
C PHE A 706 -38.21 -17.76 22.42
N THR A 707 -37.47 -17.49 23.47
CA THR A 707 -37.73 -16.35 24.35
C THR A 707 -37.16 -15.05 23.75
N SER A 708 -37.62 -13.91 24.27
CA SER A 708 -37.10 -12.59 23.95
C SER A 708 -35.77 -12.25 24.67
N ASN A 709 -35.33 -13.10 25.59
CA ASN A 709 -34.09 -12.93 26.30
C ASN A 709 -32.97 -13.76 25.63
N VAL A 710 -32.01 -13.09 25.05
CA VAL A 710 -30.89 -13.71 24.35
C VAL A 710 -30.05 -14.64 25.23
N ASN A 711 -30.05 -14.45 26.55
CA ASN A 711 -29.28 -15.27 27.48
C ASN A 711 -29.97 -16.57 27.88
N SER A 712 -31.27 -16.71 27.61
CA SER A 712 -32.07 -17.89 27.97
C SER A 712 -32.76 -18.56 26.78
N THR A 713 -32.87 -17.91 25.62
CA THR A 713 -33.42 -18.51 24.42
C THR A 713 -32.57 -19.64 23.91
N THR A 714 -33.15 -20.80 23.63
CA THR A 714 -32.48 -21.97 23.08
C THR A 714 -32.13 -21.73 21.63
N PHE A 715 -33.14 -21.34 20.85
CA PHE A 715 -33.02 -21.06 19.42
C PHE A 715 -33.42 -19.63 19.09
N ILE A 716 -32.84 -19.09 18.04
CA ILE A 716 -33.31 -17.89 17.39
C ILE A 716 -33.67 -18.25 15.95
N THR A 717 -34.98 -18.17 15.68
CA THR A 717 -35.60 -18.46 14.38
C THR A 717 -36.38 -17.23 13.94
N MET A 718 -37.14 -17.31 12.84
CA MET A 718 -37.99 -16.20 12.45
C MET A 718 -39.10 -15.92 13.50
N ARG A 719 -39.39 -16.83 14.42
CA ARG A 719 -40.30 -16.59 15.54
C ARG A 719 -39.84 -15.42 16.41
N ASN A 720 -38.61 -15.44 16.84
CA ASN A 720 -38.01 -14.48 17.78
C ASN A 720 -36.78 -13.75 17.22
N ILE A 721 -36.72 -13.49 15.92
CA ILE A 721 -35.55 -12.87 15.23
C ILE A 721 -35.18 -11.49 15.82
N ASP A 722 -36.17 -10.78 16.40
CA ASP A 722 -35.94 -9.51 17.07
C ASP A 722 -35.06 -9.63 18.31
N THR A 723 -35.02 -10.78 18.98
CA THR A 723 -34.10 -11.09 20.08
C THR A 723 -32.65 -10.96 19.60
N LEU A 724 -32.30 -11.54 18.45
CA LEU A 724 -30.98 -11.43 17.85
C LEU A 724 -30.63 -9.99 17.45
N THR A 725 -31.52 -9.33 16.74
CA THR A 725 -31.24 -8.00 16.24
C THR A 725 -31.15 -6.94 17.32
N ASN A 726 -31.95 -7.08 18.40
CA ASN A 726 -31.85 -6.25 19.60
C ASN A 726 -30.53 -6.49 20.33
N TYR A 727 -30.09 -7.76 20.45
CA TYR A 727 -28.81 -8.11 21.02
C TYR A 727 -27.65 -7.51 20.21
N VAL A 728 -27.63 -7.73 18.89
CA VAL A 728 -26.58 -7.20 18.01
C VAL A 728 -26.52 -5.68 18.11
N LYS A 729 -27.66 -5.00 18.06
CA LYS A 729 -27.73 -3.54 18.18
C LYS A 729 -27.22 -3.03 19.53
N SER A 730 -27.63 -3.66 20.63
CA SER A 730 -27.27 -3.21 21.97
C SER A 730 -25.81 -3.51 22.31
N ARG A 731 -25.28 -4.65 21.87
CA ARG A 731 -23.94 -5.13 22.23
C ARG A 731 -22.84 -4.60 21.31
N TYR A 732 -23.12 -4.50 20.00
CA TYR A 732 -22.11 -4.18 18.95
C TYR A 732 -22.45 -2.90 18.18
N GLY A 733 -23.60 -2.28 18.47
CA GLY A 733 -24.03 -1.06 17.82
C GLY A 733 -24.81 -1.27 16.52
N SER A 734 -25.53 -0.24 16.09
CA SER A 734 -26.38 -0.28 14.88
C SER A 734 -25.61 -0.39 13.55
N ASN A 735 -24.30 -0.18 13.58
CA ASN A 735 -23.44 -0.34 12.41
C ASN A 735 -23.12 -1.80 12.09
N THR A 736 -23.23 -2.71 13.08
CA THR A 736 -23.16 -4.15 12.86
C THR A 736 -24.49 -4.60 12.26
N ARG A 737 -24.45 -5.01 10.99
CA ARG A 737 -25.63 -5.37 10.21
C ARG A 737 -25.86 -6.87 10.23
N VAL A 738 -27.11 -7.28 10.05
CA VAL A 738 -27.51 -8.68 9.94
C VAL A 738 -28.02 -8.93 8.53
N ILE A 739 -27.60 -10.03 7.93
CA ILE A 739 -28.26 -10.61 6.75
C ILE A 739 -28.77 -12.00 7.13
N LEU A 740 -29.95 -12.35 6.70
CA LEU A 740 -30.47 -13.69 6.77
C LEU A 740 -30.07 -14.37 5.46
N SER A 741 -28.88 -14.98 5.46
CA SER A 741 -28.20 -15.42 4.26
C SER A 741 -28.77 -16.72 3.69
N GLU A 742 -29.43 -17.48 4.53
CA GLU A 742 -30.03 -18.75 4.14
C GLU A 742 -31.30 -19.00 4.94
N GLN A 743 -32.43 -18.99 4.27
CA GLN A 743 -33.74 -19.20 4.87
C GLN A 743 -34.57 -20.16 4.01
N GLY A 744 -35.15 -21.16 4.61
CA GLY A 744 -36.01 -22.12 3.94
C GLY A 744 -37.16 -22.58 4.79
N PHE A 745 -38.27 -22.97 4.16
CA PHE A 745 -39.45 -23.50 4.78
C PHE A 745 -39.96 -24.67 3.96
N SER A 746 -40.14 -25.85 4.57
CA SER A 746 -40.56 -27.05 3.87
C SER A 746 -42.02 -26.96 3.43
N SER A 747 -42.30 -27.41 2.24
CA SER A 747 -43.65 -27.61 1.72
C SER A 747 -44.26 -28.97 2.06
N THR A 748 -43.52 -29.87 2.74
CA THR A 748 -43.99 -31.20 3.14
C THR A 748 -45.22 -31.12 4.01
N GLY A 749 -45.30 -30.12 4.91
CA GLY A 749 -46.50 -29.76 5.70
C GLY A 749 -47.55 -28.96 4.97
N GLY A 750 -47.48 -28.85 3.63
CA GLY A 750 -48.44 -28.11 2.78
C GLY A 750 -47.84 -26.85 2.15
N GLN A 751 -48.08 -26.70 0.83
CA GLN A 751 -47.59 -25.54 0.07
C GLN A 751 -48.13 -24.20 0.59
N ALA A 752 -49.35 -24.17 1.14
CA ALA A 752 -49.92 -22.95 1.71
C ALA A 752 -49.16 -22.50 2.97
N ASN A 753 -48.72 -23.46 3.82
CA ASN A 753 -47.90 -23.18 4.99
C ASN A 753 -46.51 -22.66 4.59
N GLN A 754 -45.85 -23.26 3.61
CA GLN A 754 -44.59 -22.75 3.05
C GLN A 754 -44.72 -21.31 2.55
N ALA A 755 -45.79 -21.04 1.79
CA ALA A 755 -46.04 -19.72 1.20
C ALA A 755 -46.30 -18.67 2.31
N ALA A 756 -47.09 -19.03 3.34
CA ALA A 756 -47.34 -18.17 4.48
C ALA A 756 -46.07 -17.90 5.29
N ALA A 757 -45.25 -18.91 5.52
CA ALA A 757 -44.01 -18.81 6.24
C ALA A 757 -43.03 -17.84 5.54
N LEU A 758 -42.86 -17.99 4.23
CA LEU A 758 -41.99 -17.08 3.42
C LEU A 758 -42.49 -15.65 3.49
N ALA A 759 -43.81 -15.38 3.34
CA ALA A 759 -44.35 -14.06 3.41
C ALA A 759 -44.22 -13.42 4.79
N LEU A 760 -44.54 -14.14 5.86
CA LEU A 760 -44.46 -13.66 7.24
C LEU A 760 -42.99 -13.37 7.62
N ALA A 761 -42.08 -14.30 7.30
CA ALA A 761 -40.64 -14.15 7.60
C ALA A 761 -40.05 -12.95 6.86
N TYR A 762 -40.37 -12.81 5.57
CA TYR A 762 -39.95 -11.64 4.82
C TYR A 762 -40.47 -10.34 5.41
N TYR A 763 -41.74 -10.27 5.82
CA TYR A 763 -42.31 -9.07 6.42
C TYR A 763 -41.68 -8.71 7.75
N LYS A 764 -41.35 -9.70 8.58
CA LYS A 764 -40.56 -9.49 9.80
C LYS A 764 -39.19 -8.93 9.46
N ALA A 765 -38.49 -9.49 8.49
CA ALA A 765 -37.18 -9.00 8.04
C ALA A 765 -37.30 -7.60 7.41
N ALA A 766 -38.32 -7.33 6.58
CA ALA A 766 -38.52 -6.04 5.95
C ALA A 766 -38.79 -4.92 6.96
N CYS A 767 -39.54 -5.22 8.03
CA CYS A 767 -39.84 -4.27 9.10
C CYS A 767 -38.71 -4.09 10.13
N ASN A 768 -37.77 -4.99 10.20
CA ASN A 768 -36.63 -4.92 11.14
C ASN A 768 -35.51 -4.05 10.58
N PRO A 769 -35.12 -2.95 11.25
CA PRO A 769 -34.16 -1.99 10.71
C PRO A 769 -32.69 -2.50 10.73
N ILE A 770 -32.35 -3.58 11.44
CA ILE A 770 -31.01 -4.14 11.55
C ILE A 770 -30.74 -5.17 10.46
N ILE A 771 -31.77 -5.82 9.92
CA ILE A 771 -31.65 -6.82 8.85
C ILE A 771 -31.52 -6.10 7.50
N ASP A 772 -30.49 -6.44 6.71
CA ASP A 772 -30.22 -5.86 5.39
C ASP A 772 -30.67 -6.77 4.23
N ALA A 773 -30.73 -8.08 4.41
CA ALA A 773 -31.18 -9.02 3.38
C ALA A 773 -31.93 -10.20 3.98
N PHE A 774 -32.84 -10.78 3.21
CA PHE A 774 -33.58 -12.02 3.47
C PHE A 774 -33.46 -12.89 2.22
N ILE A 775 -32.62 -13.90 2.29
CA ILE A 775 -32.22 -14.75 1.15
C ILE A 775 -32.80 -16.14 1.34
N VAL A 776 -33.51 -16.63 0.35
CA VAL A 776 -34.19 -17.91 0.42
C VAL A 776 -33.36 -19.00 -0.26
N ARG A 777 -33.19 -20.11 0.40
CA ARG A 777 -32.80 -21.40 -0.09
C ARG A 777 -34.10 -22.20 -0.25
N SER A 778 -34.43 -22.80 -1.40
CA SER A 778 -33.72 -22.79 -2.66
C SER A 778 -34.69 -22.47 -3.80
N TYR A 779 -34.15 -22.31 -5.02
CA TYR A 779 -35.01 -22.07 -6.21
C TYR A 779 -35.84 -23.28 -6.57
N LYS A 780 -35.27 -24.48 -6.45
CA LYS A 780 -35.86 -25.76 -6.80
C LYS A 780 -35.63 -26.79 -5.68
N ASP A 781 -36.53 -27.73 -5.50
CA ASP A 781 -36.34 -28.82 -4.54
C ASP A 781 -35.13 -29.68 -4.89
N GLU A 782 -34.29 -29.92 -3.93
CA GLU A 782 -33.19 -30.85 -4.01
C GLU A 782 -33.65 -32.27 -3.69
N ALA A 783 -33.34 -33.23 -4.53
CA ALA A 783 -33.86 -34.61 -4.39
C ALA A 783 -33.52 -35.26 -3.04
N HIS A 784 -32.30 -35.04 -2.57
CA HIS A 784 -31.83 -35.56 -1.29
C HIS A 784 -32.50 -34.90 -0.06
N GLU A 785 -32.83 -33.62 -0.16
CA GLU A 785 -33.56 -32.88 0.89
C GLU A 785 -35.00 -33.37 0.97
N VAL A 786 -35.63 -33.60 -0.21
CA VAL A 786 -36.99 -34.12 -0.28
C VAL A 786 -37.07 -35.52 0.34
N ALA A 787 -36.06 -36.38 0.12
CA ALA A 787 -35.95 -37.70 0.74
C ALA A 787 -35.89 -37.63 2.27
N GLN A 788 -35.47 -36.49 2.83
CA GLN A 788 -35.43 -36.19 4.28
C GLN A 788 -36.64 -35.42 4.78
N GLY A 789 -37.67 -35.24 3.96
CA GLY A 789 -38.85 -34.46 4.31
C GLY A 789 -38.68 -32.93 4.21
N LEU A 790 -37.68 -32.48 3.46
CA LEU A 790 -37.30 -31.07 3.39
C LEU A 790 -37.50 -30.51 1.96
N ALA A 791 -38.74 -30.41 1.50
CA ALA A 791 -39.08 -29.83 0.20
C ALA A 791 -39.08 -28.29 0.24
N MET A 792 -37.91 -27.66 0.29
CA MET A 792 -37.73 -26.24 0.55
C MET A 792 -37.80 -25.35 -0.70
N GLY A 793 -37.63 -25.91 -1.89
CA GLY A 793 -37.66 -25.19 -3.16
C GLY A 793 -38.92 -24.36 -3.38
N LEU A 794 -38.82 -23.29 -4.13
CA LEU A 794 -39.91 -22.52 -4.68
C LEU A 794 -40.61 -23.25 -5.84
N LYS A 795 -39.84 -24.12 -6.50
CA LYS A 795 -40.31 -25.08 -7.50
C LYS A 795 -40.10 -26.51 -6.97
N ASP A 796 -40.89 -27.46 -7.43
CA ASP A 796 -40.62 -28.87 -7.15
C ASP A 796 -39.41 -29.39 -7.94
N ALA A 797 -39.01 -30.64 -7.70
CA ALA A 797 -37.89 -31.29 -8.38
C ALA A 797 -38.00 -31.34 -9.91
N ASN A 798 -39.21 -31.22 -10.45
CA ASN A 798 -39.52 -31.21 -11.88
C ASN A 798 -39.60 -29.77 -12.44
N GLY A 799 -39.30 -28.75 -11.63
CA GLY A 799 -39.33 -27.34 -12.02
C GLY A 799 -40.74 -26.73 -12.03
N LYS A 800 -41.80 -27.43 -11.60
CA LYS A 800 -43.15 -26.90 -11.49
C LYS A 800 -43.24 -25.92 -10.31
N LYS A 801 -43.75 -24.73 -10.53
CA LYS A 801 -43.94 -23.67 -9.55
C LYS A 801 -44.88 -24.12 -8.45
N LYS A 802 -44.43 -24.06 -7.19
CA LYS A 802 -45.29 -24.20 -6.00
C LYS A 802 -46.05 -22.91 -5.69
N THR A 803 -47.04 -23.01 -4.76
CA THR A 803 -47.76 -21.82 -4.25
C THR A 803 -46.80 -20.74 -3.74
N ALA A 804 -45.74 -21.15 -3.09
CA ALA A 804 -44.65 -20.28 -2.59
C ALA A 804 -43.96 -19.44 -3.66
N PHE A 805 -43.83 -19.94 -4.89
CA PHE A 805 -43.17 -19.24 -5.99
C PHE A 805 -43.86 -17.91 -6.31
N ASN A 806 -45.18 -17.91 -6.45
CA ASN A 806 -45.94 -16.72 -6.80
C ASN A 806 -45.94 -15.70 -5.63
N VAL A 807 -46.04 -16.18 -4.40
CA VAL A 807 -45.95 -15.37 -3.19
C VAL A 807 -44.53 -14.73 -3.12
N PHE A 808 -43.48 -15.52 -3.22
CA PHE A 808 -42.13 -15.05 -3.15
C PHE A 808 -41.80 -14.01 -4.22
N SER A 809 -42.15 -14.28 -5.47
CA SER A 809 -41.85 -13.38 -6.61
C SER A 809 -42.48 -11.98 -6.44
N ASN A 810 -43.53 -11.85 -5.64
CA ASN A 810 -44.29 -10.62 -5.53
C ASN A 810 -44.38 -10.04 -4.10
N MET A 811 -43.88 -10.77 -3.06
CA MET A 811 -44.03 -10.35 -1.65
C MET A 811 -43.32 -9.06 -1.29
N ASP A 812 -42.39 -8.59 -2.12
CA ASP A 812 -41.64 -7.35 -1.93
C ASP A 812 -42.11 -6.21 -2.86
N SER A 813 -43.17 -6.42 -3.62
CA SER A 813 -43.74 -5.41 -4.51
C SER A 813 -44.61 -4.43 -3.77
N SER A 814 -44.97 -3.29 -4.42
CA SER A 814 -45.93 -2.32 -3.89
C SER A 814 -47.33 -2.93 -3.68
N ASN A 815 -47.65 -3.98 -4.44
CA ASN A 815 -48.89 -4.73 -4.37
C ASN A 815 -48.77 -6.06 -3.63
N SER A 816 -47.76 -6.21 -2.73
CA SER A 816 -47.42 -7.48 -2.09
C SER A 816 -48.62 -8.14 -1.40
N LEU A 817 -49.50 -7.37 -0.75
CA LEU A 817 -50.71 -7.87 -0.05
C LEU A 817 -51.66 -8.63 -0.99
N LYS A 818 -51.77 -8.24 -2.26
CA LYS A 818 -52.53 -8.99 -3.26
C LYS A 818 -52.14 -10.47 -3.36
N TYR A 819 -50.88 -10.77 -3.11
CA TYR A 819 -50.28 -12.10 -3.27
C TYR A 819 -50.12 -12.85 -1.93
N THR A 820 -50.11 -12.14 -0.83
CA THR A 820 -49.74 -12.67 0.47
C THR A 820 -50.90 -12.71 1.46
N GLU A 821 -51.87 -11.76 1.41
CA GLU A 821 -52.90 -11.59 2.39
C GLU A 821 -53.75 -12.87 2.59
N LYS A 822 -54.10 -13.56 1.50
CA LYS A 822 -54.96 -14.77 1.58
C LYS A 822 -54.21 -15.89 2.35
N VAL A 823 -52.96 -16.16 2.01
CA VAL A 823 -52.21 -17.26 2.69
C VAL A 823 -51.84 -16.88 4.13
N LEU A 824 -51.56 -15.61 4.40
CA LEU A 824 -51.26 -15.13 5.76
C LEU A 824 -52.51 -15.20 6.64
N SER A 825 -53.64 -14.74 6.16
CA SER A 825 -54.89 -14.75 6.94
C SER A 825 -55.40 -16.18 7.20
N SER A 826 -55.26 -17.07 6.19
CA SER A 826 -55.72 -18.45 6.31
C SER A 826 -54.82 -19.33 7.17
N GLN A 827 -53.49 -19.15 7.13
CA GLN A 827 -52.52 -20.02 7.81
C GLN A 827 -52.05 -19.46 9.17
N VAL A 828 -51.97 -18.14 9.29
CA VAL A 828 -51.45 -17.44 10.47
C VAL A 828 -52.50 -16.71 11.28
N GLY A 829 -53.59 -16.30 10.64
CA GLY A 829 -54.66 -15.55 11.29
C GLY A 829 -54.28 -14.08 11.50
N ASN A 830 -54.06 -13.65 12.75
CA ASN A 830 -53.63 -12.27 13.04
C ASN A 830 -52.14 -12.06 12.80
N TRP A 831 -51.74 -12.22 11.56
CA TRP A 831 -50.33 -12.19 11.14
C TRP A 831 -49.66 -10.82 11.36
N LYS A 832 -50.38 -9.70 11.30
CA LYS A 832 -49.80 -8.36 11.53
C LYS A 832 -49.28 -8.19 12.95
N ALA A 833 -49.96 -8.83 13.94
CA ALA A 833 -49.50 -8.84 15.32
C ALA A 833 -48.16 -9.61 15.53
N GLN A 834 -47.79 -10.50 14.60
CA GLN A 834 -46.55 -11.24 14.64
C GLN A 834 -45.32 -10.40 14.18
N ILE A 835 -45.54 -9.18 13.71
CA ILE A 835 -44.47 -8.34 13.08
C ILE A 835 -44.27 -7.09 13.92
N PRO A 836 -43.24 -7.05 14.78
CA PRO A 836 -42.89 -5.84 15.53
C PRO A 836 -42.70 -4.64 14.62
N GLY A 837 -43.44 -3.54 14.90
CA GLY A 837 -43.36 -2.32 14.11
C GLY A 837 -43.82 -2.49 12.65
N TYR A 838 -44.83 -3.35 12.44
CA TYR A 838 -45.43 -3.54 11.12
C TYR A 838 -45.74 -2.22 10.43
N ASN A 839 -45.27 -2.09 9.22
CA ASN A 839 -45.53 -0.95 8.35
C ASN A 839 -45.46 -1.41 6.89
N VAL A 840 -46.61 -1.37 6.21
CA VAL A 840 -46.75 -1.79 4.82
C VAL A 840 -45.77 -1.07 3.87
N LYS A 841 -45.45 0.19 4.17
CA LYS A 841 -44.48 0.96 3.38
C LYS A 841 -43.08 0.39 3.43
N ARG A 842 -42.72 -0.41 4.47
CA ARG A 842 -41.41 -1.06 4.61
C ARG A 842 -41.27 -2.32 3.77
N ILE A 843 -42.34 -2.95 3.38
CA ILE A 843 -42.34 -4.24 2.68
C ILE A 843 -41.67 -4.11 1.30
N SER A 844 -41.98 -3.01 0.56
CA SER A 844 -41.44 -2.77 -0.79
C SER A 844 -40.21 -1.86 -0.82
N ARG A 845 -39.58 -1.62 0.33
CA ARG A 845 -38.42 -0.73 0.44
C ARG A 845 -37.39 -1.28 1.42
N MET A 846 -36.17 -0.91 1.22
CA MET A 846 -35.09 -1.14 2.19
C MET A 846 -34.95 0.10 3.07
N TYR A 847 -35.28 -0.01 4.36
CA TYR A 847 -35.08 1.07 5.32
C TYR A 847 -33.75 0.91 6.04
N ARG A 848 -33.00 2.01 6.02
CA ARG A 848 -31.85 2.24 6.91
C ARG A 848 -32.12 3.48 7.74
N LYS A 849 -31.81 3.42 9.03
CA LYS A 849 -31.70 4.62 9.86
C LYS A 849 -30.26 5.14 9.78
#